data_99f0b5a23765c191a644b6631913a25e
#
_entry.id   99f0b5a23765c191a644b6631913a25e
#
_cell.length_a   1.000
_cell.length_b   1.000
_cell.length_c   1.000
_cell.angle_alpha   90.00
_cell.angle_beta   90.00
_cell.angle_gamma   90.00
#
_symmetry.space_group_name_H-M   'P 1'
#
loop_
_entity.id
_entity.type
_entity.pdbx_description
1 polymer ?
#
loop_
_entity_poly.entity_id
_entity_poly.type
_entity_poly.pdbx_seq_one_letter_code
_entity_poly.pdbx_strand_id
1 'polypeptide(L)'
;MEVVMQFVVMHWNLWCCILLGYLQISCISLSSGHHLNRSTGLENWLGYSGSLVGDDSLLYDSAFVETSTSSFPLNESVSCEDLEGVGSFNTTCLLSSTHYLKSDIYIYGVGNLEILSDVSLLCPMEGCMITVNVSGNVKLGQDASIVSGSVVLSAANLTMGYNSYIDSSSLGGSPPSQTSGTPVGNDGAGGGHGGRGASCLKNNKTNWGGDVYAWSTLSEPWSYGSKGGGKSTKKQYGGNGGGRVKLLVKDTLYVNGSITAKGGDGGSDGGGGSGGSILVHAVKLKGYGIISAAGGTGWGGGGGGRISLDCYSIQEDLNITVHGGLSIGCPGNSGAAGTYFNAHLLSLKVSNDNVTTETETPLLDFSTSPLWSNVYVENNAKVLVPLVWSRVQVRGQISVYSGGSLIFGLSDYPISEFELVAEELLLSDSIIKVFGAFRVSVKMLLMWDSSIQIDGGESTVVTASVLEVRNLAVLRDFLPSQQNSVISSNTNLALYGQGLLQLTGDGDAIKGQRLSLSLFYNVTVGPGSLLQAPLDDDASRGSVTKHLCDTQRCPIDLITPPDDCHVNYTLSFSLQICRVEDLLVNGIMKGSIIHIHRARTVIVDTDGMITASELGCTEGIGKGNFLNGAGGGAGHGGKGGSGYFNGRESIGGSEYGNAILPCELGSGTEGPNESYGHVVGGGMIVMGSIQWPLLRLDLYGSLRADGESFSKSIKSSDGSSVGGLGGGSGGTVLLFLQELRLLENPYLSVVGGNGGPVGGGGGGGGRIHFHWSKIGMEEEYVPVASITGTMNNSGGAGDNDGRHGQEGTITGKACPKGLYGIFCEVCFICFFLFSSSYSWICSECWRYAVIS
;
A
#
# COMPACT_ATOMS: atom_id res chain seq x y z
N MET A 1 -34.60 10.30 2.58
CA MET A 1 -33.79 9.42 3.45
C MET A 1 -34.30 7.98 3.43
N GLU A 2 -35.60 7.72 3.47
CA GLU A 2 -36.16 6.35 3.39
C GLU A 2 -35.94 5.65 2.04
N VAL A 3 -35.94 6.35 0.92
CA VAL A 3 -35.73 5.77 -0.40
C VAL A 3 -34.27 5.34 -0.61
N VAL A 4 -33.30 6.03 -0.01
CA VAL A 4 -31.87 5.69 -0.08
C VAL A 4 -31.54 4.47 0.80
N MET A 5 -32.21 4.36 1.95
CA MET A 5 -32.07 3.17 2.82
C MET A 5 -32.63 1.90 2.15
N GLN A 6 -33.71 1.99 1.41
CA GLN A 6 -34.26 0.83 0.68
C GLN A 6 -33.36 0.36 -0.47
N PHE A 7 -32.63 1.26 -1.14
CA PHE A 7 -31.67 0.90 -2.20
C PHE A 7 -30.42 0.22 -1.64
N VAL A 8 -29.90 0.67 -0.52
CA VAL A 8 -28.72 0.06 0.14
C VAL A 8 -29.06 -1.33 0.68
N VAL A 9 -30.25 -1.52 1.27
CA VAL A 9 -30.68 -2.83 1.76
C VAL A 9 -30.98 -3.81 0.61
N MET A 10 -31.50 -3.33 -0.53
CA MET A 10 -31.70 -4.18 -1.71
C MET A 10 -30.37 -4.62 -2.36
N HIS A 11 -29.37 -3.78 -2.40
CA HIS A 11 -28.05 -4.18 -2.91
C HIS A 11 -27.31 -5.13 -1.97
N TRP A 12 -27.40 -4.95 -0.67
CA TRP A 12 -26.82 -5.89 0.30
C TRP A 12 -27.45 -7.28 0.24
N ASN A 13 -28.77 -7.35 0.10
CA ASN A 13 -29.46 -8.63 -0.05
C ASN A 13 -29.12 -9.33 -1.39
N LEU A 14 -28.87 -8.59 -2.46
CA LEU A 14 -28.46 -9.16 -3.74
C LEU A 14 -27.03 -9.73 -3.67
N TRP A 15 -26.13 -9.08 -2.95
CA TRP A 15 -24.75 -9.56 -2.72
C TRP A 15 -24.70 -10.80 -1.81
N CYS A 16 -25.53 -10.84 -0.75
CA CYS A 16 -25.65 -12.01 0.10
C CYS A 16 -26.22 -13.22 -0.66
N CYS A 17 -27.17 -13.03 -1.57
CA CYS A 17 -27.69 -14.12 -2.40
C CYS A 17 -26.66 -14.63 -3.43
N ILE A 18 -25.79 -13.78 -3.97
CA ILE A 18 -24.71 -14.16 -4.88
C ILE A 18 -23.62 -14.92 -4.12
N LEU A 19 -23.24 -14.49 -2.92
CA LEU A 19 -22.27 -15.19 -2.06
C LEU A 19 -22.78 -16.56 -1.59
N LEU A 20 -24.05 -16.67 -1.20
CA LEU A 20 -24.66 -17.93 -0.82
C LEU A 20 -24.82 -18.89 -2.03
N GLY A 21 -25.07 -18.39 -3.23
CA GLY A 21 -25.07 -19.16 -4.46
C GLY A 21 -23.69 -19.73 -4.81
N TYR A 22 -22.60 -18.98 -4.60
CA TYR A 22 -21.24 -19.46 -4.80
C TYR A 22 -20.82 -20.53 -3.78
N LEU A 23 -21.24 -20.40 -2.53
CA LEU A 23 -20.97 -21.41 -1.48
C LEU A 23 -21.73 -22.74 -1.72
N GLN A 24 -22.90 -22.71 -2.33
CA GLN A 24 -23.62 -23.94 -2.68
C GLN A 24 -23.04 -24.68 -3.89
N ILE A 25 -22.42 -23.96 -4.83
CA ILE A 25 -21.73 -24.58 -5.99
C ILE A 25 -20.41 -25.23 -5.54
N SER A 26 -19.74 -24.71 -4.52
CA SER A 26 -18.51 -25.29 -3.99
C SER A 26 -18.73 -26.56 -3.15
N CYS A 27 -19.93 -26.80 -2.64
CA CYS A 27 -20.26 -28.02 -1.88
C CYS A 27 -20.70 -29.23 -2.74
N ILE A 28 -21.02 -29.02 -4.03
CA ILE A 28 -21.47 -30.09 -4.92
C ILE A 28 -20.32 -30.80 -5.66
N SER A 29 -19.11 -30.23 -5.65
CA SER A 29 -17.94 -30.81 -6.35
C SER A 29 -17.02 -31.68 -5.49
N LEU A 30 -17.40 -32.03 -4.26
CA LEU A 30 -16.59 -32.82 -3.32
C LEU A 30 -17.11 -34.25 -3.05
N SER A 31 -17.84 -34.84 -3.98
CA SER A 31 -18.19 -36.24 -3.88
C SER A 31 -18.04 -36.99 -5.21
N SER A 32 -16.83 -37.25 -5.63
CA SER A 32 -16.49 -38.43 -6.44
C SER A 32 -14.97 -38.62 -6.40
N GLY A 33 -14.57 -39.61 -5.65
CA GLY A 33 -13.17 -40.02 -5.60
C GLY A 33 -12.77 -40.77 -6.86
N HIS A 34 -11.55 -40.52 -7.28
CA HIS A 34 -10.71 -41.53 -7.92
C HIS A 34 -9.24 -41.25 -7.68
N HIS A 35 -8.57 -42.23 -7.11
CA HIS A 35 -7.11 -42.29 -6.98
C HIS A 35 -6.42 -42.14 -8.33
N LEU A 36 -5.44 -41.25 -8.41
CA LEU A 36 -4.32 -41.43 -9.33
C LEU A 36 -3.06 -40.75 -8.72
N ASN A 37 -2.17 -41.63 -8.29
CA ASN A 37 -0.79 -41.30 -7.99
C ASN A 37 -0.10 -40.66 -9.19
N ARG A 38 0.45 -39.47 -9.01
CA ARG A 38 1.70 -39.06 -9.69
C ARG A 38 2.41 -37.97 -8.89
N SER A 39 3.42 -38.42 -8.15
CA SER A 39 4.50 -37.61 -7.65
C SER A 39 5.29 -37.03 -8.80
N THR A 40 5.53 -35.74 -8.81
CA THR A 40 6.82 -35.11 -9.15
C THR A 40 6.63 -33.58 -9.20
N GLY A 41 7.45 -32.86 -8.46
CA GLY A 41 7.82 -31.48 -8.85
C GLY A 41 7.47 -30.34 -7.94
N LEU A 42 7.37 -30.49 -6.62
CA LEU A 42 7.21 -29.35 -5.71
C LEU A 42 8.18 -29.34 -4.51
N GLU A 43 9.30 -30.05 -4.58
CA GLU A 43 10.23 -30.17 -3.45
C GLU A 43 11.56 -29.41 -3.60
N ASN A 44 11.70 -28.49 -4.54
CA ASN A 44 12.97 -27.77 -4.74
C ASN A 44 13.01 -26.31 -4.27
N TRP A 45 12.08 -25.88 -3.40
CA TRP A 45 12.08 -24.51 -2.87
C TRP A 45 12.35 -24.38 -1.37
N LEU A 46 12.69 -25.49 -0.69
CA LEU A 46 13.04 -25.52 0.75
C LEU A 46 14.43 -26.12 1.02
N GLY A 47 15.41 -25.83 0.22
CA GLY A 47 16.75 -26.39 0.32
C GLY A 47 17.88 -25.36 0.44
N TYR A 48 17.91 -24.59 1.54
CA TYR A 48 19.15 -24.02 2.04
C TYR A 48 19.15 -24.08 3.57
N SER A 49 19.40 -25.26 4.11
CA SER A 49 19.91 -25.43 5.46
C SER A 49 21.41 -25.61 5.39
N GLY A 50 22.14 -24.50 5.45
CA GLY A 50 23.58 -24.54 5.70
C GLY A 50 23.81 -24.72 7.21
N SER A 51 24.22 -25.90 7.61
CA SER A 51 24.77 -26.17 8.92
C SER A 51 26.04 -25.37 9.14
N LEU A 52 26.01 -24.38 10.03
CA LEU A 52 27.21 -23.88 10.68
C LEU A 52 27.12 -24.29 12.15
N VAL A 53 27.82 -25.36 12.45
CA VAL A 53 28.26 -25.70 13.80
C VAL A 53 29.29 -24.67 14.19
N GLY A 54 28.94 -23.81 15.13
CA GLY A 54 29.84 -22.90 15.80
C GLY A 54 29.39 -22.84 17.25
N ASP A 55 30.09 -23.57 18.08
CA ASP A 55 30.07 -23.51 19.54
C ASP A 55 30.42 -22.08 19.99
N ASP A 56 29.43 -21.35 20.50
CA ASP A 56 29.68 -20.26 21.42
C ASP A 56 28.54 -20.23 22.45
N SER A 57 28.81 -20.92 23.54
CA SER A 57 28.09 -20.82 24.80
C SER A 57 28.26 -19.42 25.38
N LEU A 58 27.42 -18.48 24.98
CA LEU A 58 27.15 -17.28 25.78
C LEU A 58 25.89 -17.51 26.57
N LEU A 59 26.15 -17.72 27.86
CA LEU A 59 25.24 -17.66 28.97
C LEU A 59 24.18 -16.58 28.79
N TYR A 60 23.00 -16.96 28.26
CA TYR A 60 21.77 -16.26 28.59
C TYR A 60 21.38 -16.76 29.97
N ASP A 61 21.73 -15.96 30.92
CA ASP A 61 21.24 -16.06 32.28
C ASP A 61 19.70 -16.10 32.23
N SER A 62 19.16 -17.29 32.47
CA SER A 62 17.72 -17.54 32.59
C SER A 62 17.30 -17.00 33.98
N ALA A 63 17.33 -15.68 34.10
CA ALA A 63 16.79 -14.99 35.25
C ALA A 63 15.46 -14.36 34.85
N PHE A 64 14.44 -14.79 35.55
CA PHE A 64 13.06 -14.28 35.58
C PHE A 64 12.07 -14.81 34.53
N VAL A 65 11.91 -16.12 34.44
CA VAL A 65 10.55 -16.65 34.55
C VAL A 65 10.24 -16.68 36.06
N GLU A 66 9.80 -15.58 36.61
CA GLU A 66 8.92 -15.68 37.75
C GLU A 66 7.66 -16.41 37.31
N THR A 67 7.66 -17.73 37.41
CA THR A 67 6.49 -18.43 37.84
C THR A 67 6.17 -17.82 39.20
N SER A 68 5.48 -16.69 39.19
CA SER A 68 4.77 -16.20 40.35
C SER A 68 3.56 -17.13 40.58
N THR A 69 3.80 -18.35 41.04
CA THR A 69 3.05 -18.80 42.17
C THR A 69 3.37 -17.77 43.25
N SER A 70 2.78 -16.57 43.15
CA SER A 70 2.67 -15.66 44.23
C SER A 70 1.93 -16.45 45.31
N SER A 71 2.68 -17.08 46.19
CA SER A 71 2.22 -17.27 47.55
C SER A 71 1.92 -15.83 47.98
N PHE A 72 0.66 -15.41 47.77
CA PHE A 72 0.13 -14.21 48.39
C PHE A 72 0.50 -14.38 49.88
N PRO A 73 1.11 -13.37 50.52
CA PRO A 73 1.22 -13.38 51.93
C PRO A 73 -0.19 -13.67 52.43
N LEU A 74 -0.36 -14.58 53.36
CA LEU A 74 -1.61 -14.86 54.05
C LEU A 74 -2.01 -13.58 54.81
N ASN A 75 -2.45 -12.56 54.07
CA ASN A 75 -3.17 -11.45 54.61
C ASN A 75 -4.52 -12.04 55.01
N GLU A 76 -4.92 -11.83 56.24
CA GLU A 76 -6.18 -12.27 56.78
C GLU A 76 -7.28 -11.81 55.79
N SER A 77 -8.07 -12.75 55.31
CA SER A 77 -9.23 -12.44 54.44
C SER A 77 -10.20 -11.59 55.25
N VAL A 78 -10.61 -10.47 54.68
CA VAL A 78 -11.63 -9.60 55.28
C VAL A 78 -12.94 -10.37 55.36
N SER A 79 -13.62 -10.36 56.52
CA SER A 79 -14.93 -10.97 56.67
C SER A 79 -16.06 -10.10 56.05
N CYS A 80 -17.23 -10.67 55.84
CA CYS A 80 -18.40 -9.91 55.37
C CYS A 80 -18.83 -8.83 56.39
N GLU A 81 -18.67 -9.12 57.67
CA GLU A 81 -18.98 -8.21 58.77
C GLU A 81 -18.01 -7.02 58.81
N ASP A 82 -16.71 -7.21 58.51
CA ASP A 82 -15.70 -6.13 58.42
C ASP A 82 -16.02 -5.13 57.31
N LEU A 83 -16.80 -5.54 56.30
CA LEU A 83 -17.34 -4.70 55.25
C LEU A 83 -18.76 -4.22 55.54
N GLU A 84 -19.19 -4.28 56.82
CA GLU A 84 -20.56 -3.91 57.23
C GLU A 84 -21.65 -4.64 56.40
N GLY A 85 -21.35 -5.83 55.88
CA GLY A 85 -22.24 -6.66 55.11
C GLY A 85 -23.03 -7.64 55.98
N VAL A 86 -24.08 -8.18 55.42
CA VAL A 86 -24.94 -9.19 56.04
C VAL A 86 -24.66 -10.56 55.45
N GLY A 87 -24.39 -11.54 56.27
CA GLY A 87 -24.13 -12.90 55.81
C GLY A 87 -22.66 -13.31 55.89
N SER A 88 -22.19 -14.13 54.96
CA SER A 88 -20.83 -14.65 54.97
C SER A 88 -20.38 -14.95 53.53
N PHE A 89 -19.09 -14.83 53.25
CA PHE A 89 -18.49 -15.21 51.98
C PHE A 89 -18.51 -16.73 51.74
N ASN A 90 -18.85 -17.53 52.76
CA ASN A 90 -19.06 -18.97 52.56
C ASN A 90 -20.49 -19.33 52.14
N THR A 91 -21.43 -18.40 52.25
CA THR A 91 -22.83 -18.53 51.79
C THR A 91 -23.16 -17.42 50.81
N THR A 92 -23.67 -16.30 51.30
CA THR A 92 -23.87 -15.07 50.54
C THR A 92 -23.56 -13.89 51.44
N CYS A 93 -22.65 -13.06 51.02
CA CYS A 93 -22.37 -11.77 51.67
C CYS A 93 -23.12 -10.68 50.89
N LEU A 94 -23.98 -9.94 51.57
CA LEU A 94 -24.77 -8.86 51.04
C LEU A 94 -24.23 -7.53 51.56
N LEU A 95 -23.69 -6.68 50.69
CA LEU A 95 -23.27 -5.33 51.00
C LEU A 95 -24.45 -4.38 50.75
N SER A 96 -24.89 -3.70 51.84
CA SER A 96 -26.03 -2.77 51.84
C SER A 96 -25.67 -1.31 52.14
N SER A 97 -24.39 -1.04 52.43
CA SER A 97 -23.86 0.30 52.70
C SER A 97 -22.58 0.52 51.91
N THR A 98 -22.30 1.77 51.50
CA THR A 98 -21.06 2.14 50.83
C THR A 98 -19.89 2.09 51.80
N HIS A 99 -18.82 1.40 51.43
CA HIS A 99 -17.65 1.19 52.28
C HIS A 99 -16.40 1.84 51.66
N TYR A 100 -15.71 2.66 52.45
CA TYR A 100 -14.44 3.33 52.10
C TYR A 100 -13.24 2.60 52.69
N LEU A 101 -12.42 2.04 51.83
CA LEU A 101 -11.22 1.30 52.21
C LEU A 101 -10.00 2.25 52.33
N LYS A 102 -9.13 1.97 53.27
CA LYS A 102 -7.88 2.70 53.53
C LYS A 102 -6.62 1.94 53.15
N SER A 103 -6.77 0.71 52.70
CA SER A 103 -5.66 -0.17 52.27
C SER A 103 -6.19 -1.27 51.40
N ASP A 104 -5.28 -2.04 50.80
CA ASP A 104 -5.57 -3.22 50.03
C ASP A 104 -6.43 -4.20 50.82
N ILE A 105 -7.39 -4.85 50.18
CA ILE A 105 -8.21 -5.89 50.80
C ILE A 105 -8.21 -7.17 49.98
N TYR A 106 -8.37 -8.28 50.68
CA TYR A 106 -8.53 -9.61 50.12
C TYR A 106 -9.80 -10.28 50.66
N ILE A 107 -10.72 -10.60 49.74
CA ILE A 107 -11.97 -11.29 50.03
C ILE A 107 -11.87 -12.72 49.47
N TYR A 108 -12.10 -13.71 50.32
CA TYR A 108 -12.10 -15.11 49.91
C TYR A 108 -13.32 -15.84 50.48
N GLY A 109 -13.91 -16.72 49.67
CA GLY A 109 -15.01 -17.55 50.09
C GLY A 109 -15.53 -18.52 49.05
N VAL A 110 -16.32 -19.50 49.47
CA VAL A 110 -16.95 -20.47 48.54
C VAL A 110 -18.37 -20.06 48.09
N GLY A 111 -18.92 -19.02 48.73
CA GLY A 111 -20.27 -18.51 48.49
C GLY A 111 -20.30 -17.37 47.48
N ASN A 112 -21.26 -16.47 47.62
CA ASN A 112 -21.53 -15.36 46.70
C ASN A 112 -21.21 -14.00 47.36
N LEU A 113 -20.97 -12.99 46.51
CA LEU A 113 -20.93 -11.58 46.87
C LEU A 113 -22.02 -10.85 46.09
N GLU A 114 -22.89 -10.14 46.81
CA GLU A 114 -23.90 -9.27 46.23
C GLU A 114 -23.76 -7.85 46.77
N ILE A 115 -23.49 -6.89 45.89
CA ILE A 115 -23.46 -5.47 46.19
C ILE A 115 -24.79 -4.88 45.72
N LEU A 116 -25.58 -4.37 46.64
CA LEU A 116 -26.90 -3.85 46.34
C LEU A 116 -26.86 -2.60 45.49
N SER A 117 -28.01 -2.21 44.96
CA SER A 117 -28.17 -0.97 44.19
C SER A 117 -27.69 0.25 44.99
N ASP A 118 -27.05 1.20 44.31
CA ASP A 118 -26.48 2.44 44.89
C ASP A 118 -25.43 2.23 45.94
N VAL A 119 -24.86 1.05 46.05
CA VAL A 119 -23.80 0.68 47.05
C VAL A 119 -22.44 0.60 46.37
N SER A 120 -21.43 1.17 47.01
CA SER A 120 -20.08 1.25 46.46
C SER A 120 -19.02 0.67 47.40
N LEU A 121 -18.06 -0.04 46.83
CA LEU A 121 -16.84 -0.49 47.52
C LEU A 121 -15.67 0.33 46.95
N LEU A 122 -15.13 1.24 47.74
CA LEU A 122 -14.26 2.31 47.29
C LEU A 122 -12.88 2.25 47.96
N CYS A 123 -11.81 2.16 47.16
CA CYS A 123 -10.42 2.45 47.55
C CYS A 123 -9.81 3.48 46.59
N PRO A 124 -10.08 4.78 46.78
CA PRO A 124 -9.70 5.82 45.81
C PRO A 124 -8.22 6.25 45.95
N MET A 125 -7.34 5.34 46.30
CA MET A 125 -5.90 5.56 46.41
C MET A 125 -5.17 4.98 45.18
N GLU A 126 -4.16 5.69 44.72
CA GLU A 126 -3.34 5.21 43.60
C GLU A 126 -2.75 3.82 43.93
N GLY A 127 -2.99 2.87 43.01
CA GLY A 127 -2.48 1.51 43.17
C GLY A 127 -3.12 0.63 44.22
N CYS A 128 -4.09 1.13 45.03
CA CYS A 128 -4.84 0.31 45.98
C CYS A 128 -5.46 -0.90 45.24
N MET A 129 -5.43 -2.07 45.92
CA MET A 129 -5.91 -3.32 45.32
C MET A 129 -7.10 -3.91 46.07
N ILE A 130 -8.17 -4.19 45.34
CA ILE A 130 -9.30 -4.98 45.80
C ILE A 130 -9.24 -6.34 45.12
N THR A 131 -9.05 -7.40 45.91
CA THR A 131 -9.07 -8.77 45.41
C THR A 131 -10.31 -9.51 45.92
N VAL A 132 -11.15 -10.00 45.03
CA VAL A 132 -12.32 -10.81 45.33
C VAL A 132 -12.14 -12.19 44.69
N ASN A 133 -12.09 -13.23 45.51
CA ASN A 133 -11.97 -14.62 45.04
C ASN A 133 -13.07 -15.46 45.69
N VAL A 134 -14.18 -15.61 45.00
CA VAL A 134 -15.33 -16.39 45.46
C VAL A 134 -15.63 -17.51 44.47
N SER A 135 -16.06 -18.68 44.97
CA SER A 135 -16.40 -19.80 44.09
C SER A 135 -17.81 -19.67 43.49
N GLY A 136 -18.66 -18.84 44.10
CA GLY A 136 -20.02 -18.56 43.65
C GLY A 136 -20.11 -17.37 42.70
N ASN A 137 -21.25 -16.72 42.73
CA ASN A 137 -21.56 -15.59 41.85
C ASN A 137 -21.22 -14.24 42.51
N VAL A 138 -20.80 -13.29 41.68
CA VAL A 138 -20.70 -11.87 42.04
C VAL A 138 -21.76 -11.09 41.32
N LYS A 139 -22.53 -10.28 42.06
CA LYS A 139 -23.58 -9.42 41.46
C LYS A 139 -23.41 -7.99 41.97
N LEU A 140 -23.37 -7.06 41.01
CA LEU A 140 -23.47 -5.64 41.24
C LEU A 140 -24.89 -5.20 40.86
N GLY A 141 -25.58 -4.58 41.79
CA GLY A 141 -26.90 -3.99 41.61
C GLY A 141 -26.85 -2.80 40.64
N GLN A 142 -27.99 -2.19 40.38
CA GLN A 142 -28.05 -0.96 39.63
C GLN A 142 -27.25 0.16 40.35
N ASP A 143 -26.51 0.98 39.60
CA ASP A 143 -25.67 2.06 40.13
C ASP A 143 -24.66 1.63 41.19
N ALA A 144 -24.45 0.33 41.38
CA ALA A 144 -23.43 -0.22 42.30
C ALA A 144 -22.04 -0.13 41.70
N SER A 145 -21.02 0.03 42.57
CA SER A 145 -19.65 0.21 42.05
C SER A 145 -18.56 -0.46 42.89
N ILE A 146 -17.46 -0.78 42.18
CA ILE A 146 -16.15 -1.12 42.74
C ILE A 146 -15.13 -0.15 42.15
N VAL A 147 -14.50 0.69 43.01
CA VAL A 147 -13.52 1.70 42.55
C VAL A 147 -12.20 1.45 43.26
N SER A 148 -11.15 1.18 42.51
CA SER A 148 -9.82 0.92 43.06
C SER A 148 -8.75 1.01 42.00
N GLY A 149 -7.51 1.30 42.33
CA GLY A 149 -6.37 1.30 41.42
C GLY A 149 -6.09 -0.06 40.78
N SER A 150 -6.44 -1.14 41.43
CA SER A 150 -6.30 -2.51 40.93
C SER A 150 -7.48 -3.36 41.40
N VAL A 151 -8.23 -3.97 40.49
CA VAL A 151 -9.33 -4.87 40.81
C VAL A 151 -9.02 -6.25 40.24
N VAL A 152 -9.01 -7.27 41.10
CA VAL A 152 -8.89 -8.67 40.70
C VAL A 152 -10.14 -9.39 41.22
N LEU A 153 -10.93 -9.95 40.30
CA LEU A 153 -12.17 -10.63 40.62
C LEU A 153 -12.20 -12.03 40.00
N SER A 154 -12.39 -13.04 40.87
CA SER A 154 -12.59 -14.42 40.47
C SER A 154 -13.95 -14.91 40.94
N ALA A 155 -14.80 -15.44 40.04
CA ALA A 155 -16.16 -15.90 40.34
C ALA A 155 -16.64 -16.96 39.36
N ALA A 156 -17.73 -17.66 39.71
CA ALA A 156 -18.44 -18.53 38.77
C ALA A 156 -19.11 -17.70 37.67
N ASN A 157 -19.90 -16.70 38.07
CA ASN A 157 -20.52 -15.70 37.18
C ASN A 157 -20.35 -14.31 37.78
N LEU A 158 -20.25 -13.33 36.90
CA LEU A 158 -20.29 -11.92 37.28
C LEU A 158 -21.42 -11.24 36.52
N THR A 159 -22.36 -10.63 37.25
CA THR A 159 -23.48 -9.88 36.70
C THR A 159 -23.40 -8.44 37.15
N MET A 160 -23.29 -7.53 36.17
CA MET A 160 -23.27 -6.08 36.38
C MET A 160 -24.63 -5.51 35.97
N GLY A 161 -25.32 -4.85 36.91
CA GLY A 161 -26.61 -4.18 36.66
C GLY A 161 -26.47 -2.93 35.81
N TYR A 162 -27.61 -2.32 35.55
CA TYR A 162 -27.64 -1.07 34.78
C TYR A 162 -26.83 0.02 35.50
N ASN A 163 -26.00 0.75 34.71
CA ASN A 163 -25.13 1.82 35.22
C ASN A 163 -24.17 1.43 36.37
N SER A 164 -24.01 0.13 36.62
CA SER A 164 -23.00 -0.31 37.60
C SER A 164 -21.59 -0.22 37.00
N TYR A 165 -20.55 -0.04 37.84
CA TYR A 165 -19.22 0.08 37.30
C TYR A 165 -18.12 -0.55 38.13
N ILE A 166 -17.10 -1.08 37.45
CA ILE A 166 -15.80 -1.42 37.98
C ILE A 166 -14.82 -0.41 37.39
N ASP A 167 -14.32 0.50 38.21
CA ASP A 167 -13.54 1.64 37.76
C ASP A 167 -12.15 1.70 38.42
N SER A 168 -11.15 1.65 37.60
CA SER A 168 -9.75 1.87 37.96
C SER A 168 -9.15 3.08 37.26
N SER A 169 -9.99 3.96 36.72
CA SER A 169 -9.54 5.15 35.97
C SER A 169 -8.80 6.15 36.84
N SER A 170 -7.71 6.70 36.37
CA SER A 170 -6.87 7.69 37.09
C SER A 170 -6.33 7.23 38.43
N LEU A 171 -6.40 5.96 38.74
CA LEU A 171 -5.97 5.37 40.03
C LEU A 171 -4.76 4.44 39.83
N GLY A 172 -4.08 4.50 38.69
CA GLY A 172 -2.89 3.71 38.43
C GLY A 172 -1.80 3.91 39.50
N GLY A 173 -1.20 2.81 39.94
CA GLY A 173 -0.02 2.83 40.78
C GLY A 173 1.24 3.19 39.99
N SER A 174 2.41 2.86 40.55
CA SER A 174 3.66 3.07 39.82
C SER A 174 3.77 2.13 38.61
N PRO A 175 4.02 2.65 37.43
CA PRO A 175 4.33 1.80 36.27
C PRO A 175 5.64 1.04 36.52
N PRO A 176 5.93 -0.03 35.75
CA PRO A 176 7.16 -0.78 35.89
C PRO A 176 8.40 0.12 35.76
N SER A 177 9.39 -0.09 36.64
CA SER A 177 10.56 0.80 36.82
C SER A 177 11.45 0.97 35.57
N GLN A 178 11.34 0.09 34.59
CA GLN A 178 12.12 0.08 33.36
C GLN A 178 11.37 0.63 32.14
N THR A 179 10.26 1.36 32.35
CA THR A 179 9.44 1.90 31.27
C THR A 179 9.67 3.38 31.05
N SER A 180 9.64 3.82 29.80
CA SER A 180 9.68 5.24 29.40
C SER A 180 8.30 5.85 29.23
N GLY A 181 7.25 5.21 29.76
CA GLY A 181 5.86 5.66 29.59
C GLY A 181 5.55 7.01 30.27
N THR A 182 6.21 7.36 31.35
CA THR A 182 6.04 8.66 32.00
C THR A 182 7.01 9.68 31.38
N PRO A 183 6.53 10.78 30.78
CA PRO A 183 7.38 11.76 30.09
C PRO A 183 8.05 12.71 31.07
N VAL A 184 9.05 12.22 31.77
CA VAL A 184 9.78 12.97 32.80
C VAL A 184 10.50 14.17 32.17
N GLY A 185 10.29 15.37 32.75
CA GLY A 185 10.90 16.61 32.27
C GLY A 185 10.26 17.21 31.02
N ASN A 186 9.22 16.60 30.49
CA ASN A 186 8.45 17.08 29.33
C ASN A 186 7.08 17.59 29.80
N ASP A 187 7.03 18.90 30.10
CA ASP A 187 5.83 19.56 30.58
C ASP A 187 4.69 19.51 29.59
N GLY A 188 3.55 19.01 30.00
CA GLY A 188 2.35 18.89 29.15
C GLY A 188 2.35 17.73 28.16
N ALA A 189 3.38 16.90 28.08
CA ALA A 189 3.41 15.74 27.22
C ALA A 189 2.52 14.59 27.74
N GLY A 190 1.87 13.83 26.86
CA GLY A 190 1.01 12.71 27.24
C GLY A 190 1.79 11.51 27.79
N GLY A 191 1.23 10.77 28.76
CA GLY A 191 1.77 9.49 29.23
C GLY A 191 1.56 8.37 28.20
N GLY A 192 2.44 7.36 28.15
CA GLY A 192 2.34 6.21 27.25
C GLY A 192 2.16 4.90 27.99
N HIS A 193 1.56 3.90 27.32
CA HIS A 193 1.41 2.51 27.82
C HIS A 193 1.17 1.53 26.67
N GLY A 194 -0.09 1.34 26.21
CA GLY A 194 -0.43 0.54 25.03
C GLY A 194 -0.15 1.30 23.75
N GLY A 195 -0.45 2.61 23.73
CA GLY A 195 -0.07 3.59 22.74
C GLY A 195 0.85 4.65 23.31
N ARG A 196 1.60 5.35 22.46
CA ARG A 196 2.43 6.50 22.86
C ARG A 196 1.57 7.68 23.28
N GLY A 197 2.04 8.43 24.22
CA GLY A 197 1.47 9.74 24.57
C GLY A 197 1.83 10.79 23.52
N ALA A 198 0.97 11.78 23.34
CA ALA A 198 1.20 12.85 22.38
C ALA A 198 2.40 13.73 22.74
N SER A 199 3.18 14.06 21.72
CA SER A 199 4.26 15.06 21.77
C SER A 199 3.74 16.38 21.25
N CYS A 200 3.69 17.41 22.08
CA CYS A 200 3.21 18.74 21.69
C CYS A 200 4.24 19.83 21.95
N LEU A 201 4.22 20.86 21.11
CA LEU A 201 5.02 22.05 21.32
C LEU A 201 4.44 22.89 22.48
N LYS A 202 5.28 23.20 23.48
CA LYS A 202 4.93 24.08 24.58
C LYS A 202 6.09 25.02 24.88
N ASN A 203 5.83 26.31 24.93
CA ASN A 203 6.86 27.35 25.16
C ASN A 203 8.04 27.26 24.16
N ASN A 204 7.76 27.05 22.87
CA ASN A 204 8.75 26.86 21.78
C ASN A 204 9.68 25.65 21.98
N LYS A 205 9.30 24.68 22.81
CA LYS A 205 10.02 23.43 23.01
C LYS A 205 9.09 22.26 22.72
N THR A 206 9.57 21.32 21.91
CA THR A 206 8.89 20.05 21.72
C THR A 206 9.04 19.22 22.97
N ASN A 207 7.93 18.85 23.58
CA ASN A 207 7.89 17.97 24.74
C ASN A 207 7.45 16.58 24.28
N TRP A 208 8.35 15.62 24.43
CA TRP A 208 8.15 14.25 23.95
C TRP A 208 7.16 13.50 24.84
N GLY A 209 6.17 12.85 24.24
CA GLY A 209 5.24 11.96 24.91
C GLY A 209 5.92 10.69 25.46
N GLY A 210 5.25 10.05 26.41
CA GLY A 210 5.68 8.77 26.96
C GLY A 210 5.59 7.64 25.92
N ASP A 211 6.50 6.68 26.01
CA ASP A 211 6.59 5.54 25.09
C ASP A 211 5.72 4.36 25.56
N VAL A 212 5.54 3.37 24.69
CA VAL A 212 4.85 2.12 25.04
C VAL A 212 5.72 1.22 25.91
N TYR A 213 5.10 0.28 26.61
CA TYR A 213 5.86 -0.68 27.44
C TYR A 213 6.24 -1.91 26.60
N ALA A 214 7.53 -2.14 26.49
CA ALA A 214 8.08 -3.30 25.78
C ALA A 214 7.74 -4.65 26.44
N TRP A 215 7.50 -4.65 27.74
CA TRP A 215 7.30 -5.85 28.53
C TRP A 215 5.83 -6.19 28.83
N SER A 216 4.91 -5.32 28.43
CA SER A 216 3.47 -5.57 28.60
C SER A 216 2.94 -6.37 27.42
N THR A 217 2.58 -7.64 27.66
CA THR A 217 2.07 -8.52 26.62
C THR A 217 0.67 -8.13 26.15
N LEU A 218 0.32 -8.49 24.92
CA LEU A 218 -1.03 -8.30 24.36
C LEU A 218 -2.05 -9.26 25.00
N SER A 219 -1.63 -10.51 25.26
CA SER A 219 -2.50 -11.57 25.78
C SER A 219 -2.81 -11.43 27.26
N GLU A 220 -1.82 -10.99 28.04
CA GLU A 220 -1.97 -10.86 29.51
C GLU A 220 -1.49 -9.49 30.01
N PRO A 221 -2.13 -8.39 29.62
CA PRO A 221 -1.75 -7.06 30.04
C PRO A 221 -2.07 -6.87 31.55
N TRP A 222 -1.06 -6.57 32.35
CA TRP A 222 -1.20 -6.35 33.80
C TRP A 222 -0.36 -5.19 34.33
N SER A 223 -0.24 -4.13 33.57
CA SER A 223 0.52 -2.94 33.95
C SER A 223 -0.40 -1.75 34.21
N TYR A 224 0.02 -0.87 35.12
CA TYR A 224 -0.64 0.43 35.25
C TYR A 224 -0.29 1.35 34.10
N GLY A 225 -1.17 2.25 33.75
CA GLY A 225 -0.86 3.36 32.86
C GLY A 225 0.10 4.37 33.48
N SER A 226 0.77 5.15 32.65
CA SER A 226 1.72 6.19 33.05
C SER A 226 1.05 7.54 33.26
N LYS A 227 1.60 8.34 34.14
CA LYS A 227 1.18 9.73 34.35
C LYS A 227 1.63 10.60 33.17
N GLY A 228 0.85 11.63 32.86
CA GLY A 228 1.21 12.69 31.93
C GLY A 228 2.29 13.61 32.50
N GLY A 229 2.99 14.32 31.63
CA GLY A 229 4.03 15.27 31.99
C GLY A 229 3.50 16.52 32.70
N GLY A 230 4.17 16.96 33.76
CA GLY A 230 3.86 18.16 34.53
C GLY A 230 5.10 18.96 34.92
N LYS A 231 4.94 20.25 35.14
CA LYS A 231 6.04 21.20 35.32
C LYS A 231 6.67 21.21 36.72
N SER A 232 6.01 20.69 37.74
CA SER A 232 6.43 20.92 39.15
C SER A 232 6.27 19.72 40.02
N THR A 233 7.31 19.43 40.82
CA THR A 233 7.25 18.44 41.89
C THR A 233 6.24 18.81 43.02
N LYS A 234 5.81 20.10 43.07
CA LYS A 234 4.85 20.60 44.06
C LYS A 234 3.41 20.64 43.61
N LYS A 235 3.16 20.67 42.28
CA LYS A 235 1.84 20.50 41.68
C LYS A 235 2.01 19.54 40.48
N GLN A 236 1.47 18.35 40.63
CA GLN A 236 1.35 17.45 39.50
C GLN A 236 0.28 18.01 38.56
N TYR A 237 0.70 18.63 37.46
CA TYR A 237 -0.22 19.12 36.43
C TYR A 237 -0.62 18.04 35.46
N GLY A 238 0.08 16.90 35.41
CA GLY A 238 -0.24 15.77 34.54
C GLY A 238 -1.36 14.89 35.10
N GLY A 239 -2.16 14.30 34.24
CA GLY A 239 -3.16 13.30 34.60
C GLY A 239 -2.52 12.01 35.08
N ASN A 240 -3.14 11.34 36.03
CA ASN A 240 -2.68 10.05 36.52
C ASN A 240 -2.90 8.95 35.47
N GLY A 241 -2.09 7.91 35.46
CA GLY A 241 -2.31 6.72 34.64
C GLY A 241 -3.58 5.94 35.06
N GLY A 242 -4.15 5.20 34.11
CA GLY A 242 -5.21 4.25 34.40
C GLY A 242 -4.72 3.07 35.26
N GLY A 243 -5.61 2.50 36.03
CA GLY A 243 -5.35 1.34 36.88
C GLY A 243 -5.39 0.03 36.06
N ARG A 244 -5.69 -1.07 36.77
CA ARG A 244 -5.75 -2.38 36.11
C ARG A 244 -6.90 -3.23 36.67
N VAL A 245 -7.58 -3.96 35.78
CA VAL A 245 -8.72 -4.81 36.08
C VAL A 245 -8.47 -6.21 35.55
N LYS A 246 -8.59 -7.24 36.37
CA LYS A 246 -8.49 -8.64 36.01
C LYS A 246 -9.74 -9.39 36.46
N LEU A 247 -10.52 -9.91 35.52
CA LEU A 247 -11.76 -10.66 35.75
C LEU A 247 -11.56 -12.11 35.29
N LEU A 248 -11.68 -13.04 36.23
CA LEU A 248 -11.58 -14.48 36.00
C LEU A 248 -12.93 -15.11 36.24
N VAL A 249 -13.80 -15.18 35.24
CA VAL A 249 -15.17 -15.66 35.34
C VAL A 249 -15.28 -17.03 34.69
N LYS A 250 -15.71 -18.04 35.49
CA LYS A 250 -15.74 -19.43 34.98
C LYS A 250 -16.76 -19.70 33.89
N ASP A 251 -17.90 -18.98 33.87
CA ASP A 251 -18.93 -19.16 32.84
C ASP A 251 -19.31 -17.81 32.20
N THR A 252 -20.21 -17.06 32.79
CA THR A 252 -20.80 -15.88 32.15
C THR A 252 -20.42 -14.57 32.88
N LEU A 253 -19.85 -13.64 32.12
CA LEU A 253 -19.73 -12.23 32.49
C LEU A 253 -20.81 -11.45 31.75
N TYR A 254 -21.73 -10.84 32.49
CA TYR A 254 -22.78 -9.97 31.98
C TYR A 254 -22.51 -8.53 32.36
N VAL A 255 -22.24 -7.66 31.37
CA VAL A 255 -21.90 -6.25 31.58
C VAL A 255 -23.00 -5.36 31.02
N ASN A 256 -23.79 -4.76 31.91
CA ASN A 256 -24.78 -3.73 31.53
C ASN A 256 -24.45 -2.34 32.09
N GLY A 257 -23.24 -2.20 32.54
CA GLY A 257 -22.62 -0.99 33.06
C GLY A 257 -21.27 -0.76 32.40
N SER A 258 -20.23 -0.42 33.21
CA SER A 258 -18.90 -0.16 32.63
C SER A 258 -17.75 -0.80 33.41
N ILE A 259 -16.70 -1.23 32.65
CA ILE A 259 -15.43 -1.67 33.19
C ILE A 259 -14.37 -0.72 32.63
N THR A 260 -13.74 0.07 33.52
CA THR A 260 -12.88 1.16 33.05
C THR A 260 -11.52 1.18 33.76
N ALA A 261 -10.48 1.47 32.95
CA ALA A 261 -9.12 1.73 33.39
C ALA A 261 -8.52 2.90 32.59
N LYS A 262 -9.28 4.01 32.50
CA LYS A 262 -8.92 5.17 31.69
C LYS A 262 -7.79 5.97 32.31
N GLY A 263 -7.01 6.65 31.49
CA GLY A 263 -6.07 7.68 31.93
C GLY A 263 -6.79 8.92 32.47
N GLY A 264 -6.21 9.60 33.41
CA GLY A 264 -6.73 10.84 33.96
C GLY A 264 -6.39 12.05 33.09
N ASP A 265 -7.25 13.06 33.15
CA ASP A 265 -7.06 14.30 32.43
C ASP A 265 -5.97 15.18 33.08
N GLY A 266 -5.10 15.76 32.27
CA GLY A 266 -4.03 16.65 32.65
C GLY A 266 -4.43 18.13 32.72
N GLY A 267 -5.68 18.44 32.41
CA GLY A 267 -6.16 19.81 32.34
C GLY A 267 -5.54 20.61 31.18
N SER A 268 -5.57 21.94 31.28
CA SER A 268 -5.07 22.85 30.23
C SER A 268 -3.54 22.93 30.13
N ASP A 269 -2.80 22.49 31.17
CA ASP A 269 -1.35 22.67 31.27
C ASP A 269 -0.57 21.36 31.39
N GLY A 270 -1.17 20.31 31.91
CA GLY A 270 -0.54 19.02 32.09
C GLY A 270 -0.84 18.08 30.93
N GLY A 271 0.01 17.08 30.72
CA GLY A 271 -0.28 15.97 29.80
C GLY A 271 -1.33 15.03 30.36
N GLY A 272 -2.14 14.42 29.50
CA GLY A 272 -3.06 13.36 29.87
C GLY A 272 -2.33 12.08 30.32
N GLY A 273 -2.85 11.36 31.30
CA GLY A 273 -2.37 10.04 31.68
C GLY A 273 -2.74 8.98 30.63
N SER A 274 -1.94 7.94 30.48
CA SER A 274 -2.30 6.83 29.58
C SER A 274 -3.33 5.89 30.19
N GLY A 275 -4.12 5.19 29.36
CA GLY A 275 -4.97 4.11 29.80
C GLY A 275 -4.18 2.97 30.46
N GLY A 276 -4.83 2.22 31.32
CA GLY A 276 -4.28 1.08 32.06
C GLY A 276 -4.51 -0.25 31.36
N SER A 277 -4.68 -1.33 32.11
CA SER A 277 -4.87 -2.69 31.60
C SER A 277 -6.21 -3.29 32.03
N ILE A 278 -6.89 -3.96 31.09
CA ILE A 278 -8.08 -4.77 31.39
C ILE A 278 -7.87 -6.17 30.82
N LEU A 279 -7.96 -7.18 31.68
CA LEU A 279 -7.84 -8.59 31.33
C LEU A 279 -9.10 -9.34 31.74
N VAL A 280 -9.75 -9.98 30.82
CA VAL A 280 -10.99 -10.74 31.05
C VAL A 280 -10.85 -12.15 30.54
N HIS A 281 -11.10 -13.14 31.42
CA HIS A 281 -11.27 -14.53 31.04
C HIS A 281 -12.71 -14.95 31.38
N ALA A 282 -13.48 -15.35 30.37
CA ALA A 282 -14.84 -15.87 30.57
C ALA A 282 -15.24 -16.82 29.43
N VAL A 283 -16.16 -17.76 29.68
CA VAL A 283 -16.72 -18.53 28.57
C VAL A 283 -17.62 -17.64 27.71
N LYS A 284 -18.47 -16.84 28.35
CA LYS A 284 -19.41 -15.94 27.65
C LYS A 284 -19.30 -14.52 28.19
N LEU A 285 -19.07 -13.57 27.33
CA LEU A 285 -19.13 -12.15 27.61
C LEU A 285 -20.37 -11.56 26.91
N LYS A 286 -21.32 -11.06 27.72
CA LYS A 286 -22.63 -10.56 27.26
C LYS A 286 -22.92 -9.18 27.84
N GLY A 287 -23.89 -8.49 27.25
CA GLY A 287 -24.41 -7.21 27.73
C GLY A 287 -24.28 -6.09 26.69
N TYR A 288 -24.63 -4.89 27.13
CA TYR A 288 -24.62 -3.67 26.29
C TYR A 288 -23.70 -2.60 26.92
N GLY A 289 -22.79 -3.00 27.75
CA GLY A 289 -21.95 -2.10 28.51
C GLY A 289 -20.69 -1.64 27.78
N ILE A 290 -19.85 -0.93 28.54
CA ILE A 290 -18.60 -0.32 28.03
C ILE A 290 -17.40 -0.98 28.70
N ILE A 291 -16.38 -1.34 27.93
CA ILE A 291 -15.05 -1.75 28.43
C ILE A 291 -14.04 -0.77 27.86
N SER A 292 -13.38 0.01 28.72
CA SER A 292 -12.55 1.12 28.24
C SER A 292 -11.21 1.25 28.99
N ALA A 293 -10.13 1.32 28.22
CA ALA A 293 -8.79 1.68 28.67
C ALA A 293 -8.26 2.88 27.85
N ALA A 294 -9.10 3.89 27.61
CA ALA A 294 -8.74 5.08 26.82
C ALA A 294 -7.73 5.98 27.55
N GLY A 295 -6.96 6.76 26.81
CA GLY A 295 -6.06 7.79 27.34
C GLY A 295 -6.81 9.02 27.83
N GLY A 296 -6.23 9.76 28.77
CA GLY A 296 -6.77 11.02 29.30
C GLY A 296 -6.44 12.22 28.41
N THR A 297 -7.30 13.22 28.44
CA THR A 297 -7.11 14.50 27.76
C THR A 297 -6.10 15.38 28.47
N GLY A 298 -5.31 16.16 27.74
CA GLY A 298 -4.34 17.09 28.34
C GLY A 298 -3.78 18.07 27.32
N TRP A 299 -2.73 18.82 27.68
CA TRP A 299 -2.00 19.62 26.70
C TRP A 299 -1.54 18.72 25.53
N GLY A 300 -0.87 17.60 25.84
CA GLY A 300 -0.71 16.43 24.99
C GLY A 300 -1.53 15.27 25.59
N GLY A 301 -2.36 14.63 24.77
CA GLY A 301 -3.20 13.52 25.19
C GLY A 301 -2.40 12.27 25.57
N GLY A 302 -2.87 11.53 26.57
CA GLY A 302 -2.28 10.25 26.95
C GLY A 302 -2.54 9.16 25.92
N GLY A 303 -1.64 8.18 25.79
CA GLY A 303 -1.85 7.00 24.95
C GLY A 303 -2.94 6.08 25.49
N GLY A 304 -3.59 5.31 24.64
CA GLY A 304 -4.52 4.26 25.04
C GLY A 304 -3.82 3.12 25.79
N GLY A 305 -4.58 2.40 26.60
CA GLY A 305 -4.11 1.25 27.36
C GLY A 305 -4.20 -0.08 26.62
N ARG A 306 -4.33 -1.17 27.35
CA ARG A 306 -4.42 -2.52 26.77
C ARG A 306 -5.64 -3.27 27.29
N ILE A 307 -6.41 -3.85 26.40
CA ILE A 307 -7.54 -4.73 26.73
C ILE A 307 -7.28 -6.10 26.11
N SER A 308 -7.36 -7.15 26.92
CA SER A 308 -7.33 -8.54 26.45
C SER A 308 -8.59 -9.26 26.90
N LEU A 309 -9.27 -9.88 25.94
CA LEU A 309 -10.46 -10.67 26.21
C LEU A 309 -10.22 -12.12 25.74
N ASP A 310 -10.13 -13.04 26.69
CA ASP A 310 -10.12 -14.49 26.41
C ASP A 310 -11.50 -15.05 26.68
N CYS A 311 -12.37 -14.92 25.68
CA CYS A 311 -13.77 -15.33 25.79
C CYS A 311 -14.17 -16.16 24.57
N TYR A 312 -14.77 -17.33 24.79
CA TYR A 312 -15.27 -18.19 23.71
C TYR A 312 -16.39 -17.51 22.90
N SER A 313 -17.25 -16.73 23.58
CA SER A 313 -18.31 -15.96 22.92
C SER A 313 -18.37 -14.56 23.47
N ILE A 314 -18.31 -13.56 22.58
CA ILE A 314 -18.46 -12.14 22.90
C ILE A 314 -19.68 -11.60 22.15
N GLN A 315 -20.57 -10.91 22.87
CA GLN A 315 -21.73 -10.23 22.25
C GLN A 315 -21.28 -8.95 21.54
N GLU A 316 -21.77 -8.72 20.33
CA GLU A 316 -21.32 -7.61 19.47
C GLU A 316 -21.73 -6.22 19.94
N ASP A 317 -22.75 -6.12 20.80
CA ASP A 317 -23.26 -4.83 21.31
C ASP A 317 -22.40 -4.19 22.42
N LEU A 318 -21.31 -4.85 22.82
CA LEU A 318 -20.37 -4.30 23.78
C LEU A 318 -19.46 -3.25 23.16
N ASN A 319 -19.38 -2.09 23.79
CA ASN A 319 -18.49 -1.02 23.34
C ASN A 319 -17.09 -1.17 23.99
N ILE A 320 -16.08 -1.50 23.18
CA ILE A 320 -14.70 -1.69 23.63
C ILE A 320 -13.83 -0.58 23.05
N THR A 321 -13.23 0.27 23.94
CA THR A 321 -12.46 1.44 23.50
C THR A 321 -11.06 1.49 24.12
N VAL A 322 -10.06 1.80 23.28
CA VAL A 322 -8.65 1.93 23.66
C VAL A 322 -8.00 3.16 23.02
N HIS A 323 -8.80 4.14 22.60
CA HIS A 323 -8.28 5.33 21.91
C HIS A 323 -7.33 6.17 22.79
N GLY A 324 -6.49 6.97 22.16
CA GLY A 324 -5.68 7.96 22.85
C GLY A 324 -6.52 9.16 23.33
N GLY A 325 -6.01 9.88 24.29
CA GLY A 325 -6.61 11.10 24.81
C GLY A 325 -6.45 12.27 23.85
N LEU A 326 -7.39 13.22 23.89
CA LEU A 326 -7.35 14.44 23.08
C LEU A 326 -6.22 15.38 23.53
N SER A 327 -5.54 15.99 22.57
CA SER A 327 -4.53 17.03 22.82
C SER A 327 -5.12 18.42 22.65
N ILE A 328 -5.05 19.24 23.68
CA ILE A 328 -5.48 20.64 23.67
C ILE A 328 -4.42 21.52 23.02
N GLY A 329 -3.14 21.24 23.30
CA GLY A 329 -2.00 22.03 22.81
C GLY A 329 -1.61 21.74 21.36
N CYS A 330 -2.02 20.61 20.81
CA CYS A 330 -1.80 20.21 19.41
C CYS A 330 -2.98 19.34 18.91
N PRO A 331 -4.12 19.94 18.56
CA PRO A 331 -5.35 19.20 18.23
C PRO A 331 -5.23 18.21 17.09
N GLY A 332 -4.27 18.43 16.16
CA GLY A 332 -3.96 17.49 15.08
C GLY A 332 -3.10 16.29 15.50
N ASN A 333 -2.58 16.28 16.73
CA ASN A 333 -1.72 15.22 17.25
C ASN A 333 -2.12 14.82 18.68
N SER A 334 -3.13 14.00 18.78
CA SER A 334 -3.59 13.43 20.05
C SER A 334 -2.77 12.17 20.46
N GLY A 335 -3.10 11.57 21.58
CA GLY A 335 -2.49 10.31 21.99
C GLY A 335 -2.74 9.19 20.98
N ALA A 336 -1.82 8.25 20.90
CA ALA A 336 -1.97 7.08 20.06
C ALA A 336 -2.97 6.07 20.67
N ALA A 337 -3.62 5.31 19.82
CA ALA A 337 -4.46 4.20 20.27
C ALA A 337 -3.69 3.18 21.11
N GLY A 338 -4.35 2.55 22.03
CA GLY A 338 -3.88 1.32 22.65
C GLY A 338 -4.23 0.08 21.82
N THR A 339 -4.24 -1.07 22.47
CA THR A 339 -4.50 -2.35 21.81
C THR A 339 -5.67 -3.09 22.42
N TYR A 340 -6.56 -3.58 21.59
CA TYR A 340 -7.55 -4.58 21.96
C TYR A 340 -7.18 -5.93 21.34
N PHE A 341 -6.99 -6.93 22.16
CA PHE A 341 -6.64 -8.28 21.75
C PHE A 341 -7.72 -9.28 22.17
N ASN A 342 -8.29 -9.97 21.18
CA ASN A 342 -9.15 -11.11 21.43
C ASN A 342 -8.27 -12.36 21.46
N ALA A 343 -7.97 -12.86 22.67
CA ALA A 343 -7.03 -13.96 22.84
C ALA A 343 -7.57 -15.28 22.31
N HIS A 344 -8.89 -15.50 22.38
CA HIS A 344 -9.52 -16.71 21.86
C HIS A 344 -9.44 -16.80 20.33
N LEU A 345 -9.67 -15.68 19.62
CA LEU A 345 -9.61 -15.60 18.18
C LEU A 345 -8.21 -15.25 17.64
N LEU A 346 -7.26 -14.96 18.51
CA LEU A 346 -5.94 -14.42 18.16
C LEU A 346 -6.06 -13.19 17.24
N SER A 347 -6.99 -12.31 17.53
CA SER A 347 -7.30 -11.14 16.72
C SER A 347 -6.87 -9.86 17.44
N LEU A 348 -6.06 -9.05 16.76
CA LEU A 348 -5.59 -7.74 17.24
C LEU A 348 -6.37 -6.62 16.57
N LYS A 349 -6.88 -5.69 17.35
CA LYS A 349 -7.52 -4.46 16.91
C LYS A 349 -6.87 -3.24 17.53
N VAL A 350 -6.53 -2.26 16.69
CA VAL A 350 -6.01 -0.96 17.09
C VAL A 350 -6.92 0.10 16.49
N SER A 351 -7.67 0.80 17.34
CA SER A 351 -8.65 1.81 16.94
C SER A 351 -8.47 3.08 17.76
N ASN A 352 -8.41 4.23 17.09
CA ASN A 352 -8.31 5.51 17.77
C ASN A 352 -9.64 6.27 17.82
N ASP A 353 -10.75 5.60 17.54
CA ASP A 353 -12.13 6.14 17.61
C ASP A 353 -12.27 7.50 16.88
N ASN A 354 -11.63 7.62 15.72
CA ASN A 354 -11.53 8.84 14.89
C ASN A 354 -10.82 10.03 15.56
N VAL A 355 -10.13 9.83 16.66
CA VAL A 355 -9.27 10.85 17.26
C VAL A 355 -8.05 11.05 16.37
N THR A 356 -7.87 12.26 15.87
CA THR A 356 -6.76 12.60 14.97
C THR A 356 -5.42 12.56 15.70
N THR A 357 -4.45 11.83 15.18
CA THR A 357 -3.12 11.71 15.77
C THR A 357 -2.03 11.57 14.70
N GLU A 358 -0.87 12.14 14.99
CA GLU A 358 0.41 11.84 14.33
C GLU A 358 1.27 10.90 15.18
N THR A 359 0.81 10.56 16.38
CA THR A 359 1.51 9.69 17.32
C THR A 359 1.19 8.23 17.02
N GLU A 360 2.21 7.39 17.03
CA GLU A 360 2.12 5.98 16.62
C GLU A 360 1.92 5.04 17.81
N THR A 361 1.35 3.88 17.51
CA THR A 361 1.28 2.71 18.41
C THR A 361 2.32 1.68 17.96
N PRO A 362 3.53 1.65 18.54
CA PRO A 362 4.51 0.62 18.23
C PRO A 362 4.05 -0.76 18.71
N LEU A 363 4.08 -1.75 17.82
CA LEU A 363 3.81 -3.13 18.17
C LEU A 363 5.13 -3.78 18.62
N LEU A 364 5.38 -3.87 19.91
CA LEU A 364 6.59 -4.45 20.48
C LEU A 364 6.44 -5.94 20.86
N ASP A 365 5.22 -6.41 20.97
CA ASP A 365 4.89 -7.79 21.36
C ASP A 365 4.61 -8.64 20.09
N PHE A 366 5.62 -8.83 19.28
CA PHE A 366 5.57 -9.83 18.21
C PHE A 366 6.10 -11.15 18.76
N SER A 367 5.21 -12.06 19.00
CA SER A 367 5.56 -13.43 19.25
C SER A 367 5.92 -14.13 17.94
N THR A 368 6.99 -14.90 17.96
CA THR A 368 7.31 -15.82 16.86
C THR A 368 6.25 -16.90 16.70
N SER A 369 5.37 -17.05 17.69
CA SER A 369 4.23 -17.98 17.73
C SER A 369 3.37 -17.64 18.98
N PRO A 370 2.03 -17.65 18.89
CA PRO A 370 1.23 -18.00 17.72
C PRO A 370 1.06 -16.83 16.75
N LEU A 371 0.83 -17.17 15.50
CA LEU A 371 0.48 -16.19 14.48
C LEU A 371 -0.89 -15.60 14.79
N TRP A 372 -1.03 -14.29 14.62
CA TRP A 372 -2.34 -13.66 14.70
C TRP A 372 -3.24 -14.20 13.59
N SER A 373 -4.53 -14.40 13.92
CA SER A 373 -5.52 -14.76 12.92
C SER A 373 -5.93 -13.54 12.09
N ASN A 374 -6.19 -12.41 12.74
CA ASN A 374 -6.57 -11.18 12.06
C ASN A 374 -5.95 -9.96 12.74
N VAL A 375 -5.70 -8.91 11.94
CA VAL A 375 -5.22 -7.62 12.42
C VAL A 375 -6.08 -6.51 11.82
N TYR A 376 -6.62 -5.65 12.67
CA TYR A 376 -7.44 -4.50 12.28
C TYR A 376 -6.81 -3.20 12.78
N VAL A 377 -6.59 -2.26 11.86
CA VAL A 377 -6.10 -0.90 12.14
C VAL A 377 -7.13 0.08 11.60
N GLU A 378 -7.76 0.84 12.47
CA GLU A 378 -8.93 1.61 12.08
C GLU A 378 -9.06 2.95 12.79
N ASN A 379 -9.96 3.80 12.26
CA ASN A 379 -10.40 5.03 12.92
C ASN A 379 -9.23 5.94 13.33
N ASN A 380 -8.40 6.32 12.36
CA ASN A 380 -7.21 7.15 12.52
C ASN A 380 -6.09 6.56 13.40
N ALA A 381 -6.11 5.27 13.70
CA ALA A 381 -5.00 4.63 14.39
C ALA A 381 -3.75 4.57 13.51
N LYS A 382 -2.57 4.86 14.08
CA LYS A 382 -1.27 4.73 13.41
C LYS A 382 -0.45 3.66 14.08
N VAL A 383 -0.28 2.53 13.42
CA VAL A 383 0.47 1.38 13.94
C VAL A 383 1.87 1.37 13.35
N LEU A 384 2.87 1.28 14.21
CA LEU A 384 4.28 1.17 13.83
C LEU A 384 4.79 -0.25 14.04
N VAL A 385 5.30 -0.85 12.97
CA VAL A 385 6.10 -2.09 13.00
C VAL A 385 7.57 -1.68 13.15
N PRO A 386 8.19 -1.95 14.30
CA PRO A 386 9.54 -1.48 14.57
C PRO A 386 10.62 -2.24 13.79
N LEU A 387 11.82 -1.68 13.68
CA LEU A 387 12.96 -2.24 12.94
C LEU A 387 13.37 -3.65 13.36
N VAL A 388 13.10 -4.04 14.62
CA VAL A 388 13.41 -5.38 15.13
C VAL A 388 12.55 -6.49 14.50
N TRP A 389 11.52 -6.13 13.77
CA TRP A 389 10.59 -7.05 13.16
C TRP A 389 10.73 -7.04 11.64
N SER A 390 11.55 -7.95 11.11
CA SER A 390 11.70 -8.12 9.66
C SER A 390 10.49 -8.81 9.02
N ARG A 391 9.66 -9.52 9.80
CA ARG A 391 8.53 -10.29 9.26
C ARG A 391 7.28 -10.15 10.12
N VAL A 392 6.17 -9.77 9.49
CA VAL A 392 4.81 -9.79 10.05
C VAL A 392 4.03 -10.88 9.34
N GLN A 393 3.58 -11.87 10.10
CA GLN A 393 2.80 -12.97 9.56
C GLN A 393 1.45 -13.06 10.27
N VAL A 394 0.36 -13.00 9.47
CA VAL A 394 -1.02 -13.13 9.91
C VAL A 394 -1.64 -14.29 9.18
N ARG A 395 -2.34 -15.17 9.89
CA ARG A 395 -2.93 -16.38 9.28
C ARG A 395 -4.06 -16.05 8.30
N GLY A 396 -4.88 -15.07 8.64
CA GLY A 396 -6.02 -14.63 7.82
C GLY A 396 -5.82 -13.22 7.28
N GLN A 397 -6.57 -12.28 7.81
CA GLN A 397 -6.75 -10.95 7.24
C GLN A 397 -5.97 -9.87 7.97
N ILE A 398 -5.38 -8.96 7.19
CA ILE A 398 -4.94 -7.63 7.65
C ILE A 398 -5.87 -6.60 7.03
N SER A 399 -6.56 -5.83 7.85
CA SER A 399 -7.46 -4.75 7.39
C SER A 399 -7.04 -3.42 7.96
N VAL A 400 -6.82 -2.45 7.09
CA VAL A 400 -6.50 -1.07 7.46
C VAL A 400 -7.57 -0.18 6.82
N TYR A 401 -8.32 0.57 7.63
CA TYR A 401 -9.43 1.36 7.13
C TYR A 401 -9.77 2.58 7.98
N SER A 402 -10.64 3.45 7.47
CA SER A 402 -11.12 4.67 8.15
C SER A 402 -9.98 5.55 8.69
N GLY A 403 -9.07 5.98 7.83
CA GLY A 403 -7.92 6.80 8.20
C GLY A 403 -6.81 6.04 8.93
N GLY A 404 -6.91 4.70 9.03
CA GLY A 404 -5.89 3.86 9.64
C GLY A 404 -4.57 3.90 8.88
N SER A 405 -3.45 3.76 9.59
CA SER A 405 -2.12 3.72 8.98
C SER A 405 -1.27 2.59 9.56
N LEU A 406 -0.58 1.87 8.67
CA LEU A 406 0.39 0.85 9.05
C LEU A 406 1.77 1.27 8.54
N ILE A 407 2.71 1.46 9.46
CA ILE A 407 4.03 2.03 9.18
C ILE A 407 5.09 0.97 9.48
N PHE A 408 5.98 0.70 8.53
CA PHE A 408 7.11 -0.21 8.69
C PHE A 408 8.41 0.57 8.72
N GLY A 409 9.19 0.36 9.78
CA GLY A 409 10.51 0.96 9.93
C GLY A 409 10.50 2.43 10.31
N LEU A 410 11.61 3.09 10.07
CA LEU A 410 11.85 4.49 10.39
C LEU A 410 12.46 5.21 9.20
N SER A 411 12.06 6.44 8.94
CA SER A 411 12.56 7.26 7.83
C SER A 411 14.08 7.42 7.78
N ASP A 412 14.71 7.42 8.97
CA ASP A 412 16.16 7.58 9.08
C ASP A 412 16.96 6.29 8.78
N TYR A 413 16.27 5.15 8.59
CA TYR A 413 16.87 3.83 8.35
C TYR A 413 16.23 3.11 7.16
N PRO A 414 16.30 3.64 5.93
CA PRO A 414 15.61 3.09 4.75
C PRO A 414 16.26 1.84 4.16
N ILE A 415 17.32 1.32 4.77
CA ILE A 415 18.02 0.09 4.33
C ILE A 415 17.42 -1.20 4.92
N SER A 416 16.36 -1.10 5.71
CA SER A 416 15.70 -2.25 6.33
C SER A 416 14.89 -3.05 5.32
N GLU A 417 14.69 -4.33 5.60
CA GLU A 417 13.83 -5.22 4.82
C GLU A 417 12.66 -5.70 5.67
N PHE A 418 11.46 -5.63 5.13
CA PHE A 418 10.24 -6.07 5.79
C PHE A 418 9.49 -7.07 4.93
N GLU A 419 8.94 -8.10 5.56
CA GLU A 419 8.07 -9.09 4.94
C GLU A 419 6.70 -9.09 5.62
N LEU A 420 5.63 -8.99 4.81
CA LEU A 420 4.25 -9.10 5.25
C LEU A 420 3.60 -10.31 4.57
N VAL A 421 3.11 -11.23 5.38
CA VAL A 421 2.46 -12.46 4.91
C VAL A 421 1.06 -12.55 5.50
N ALA A 422 0.04 -12.66 4.65
CA ALA A 422 -1.35 -12.85 5.08
C ALA A 422 -2.14 -13.61 4.00
N GLU A 423 -3.35 -14.04 4.29
CA GLU A 423 -4.27 -14.48 3.23
C GLU A 423 -4.84 -13.28 2.48
N GLU A 424 -5.30 -12.27 3.22
CA GLU A 424 -5.92 -11.08 2.65
C GLU A 424 -5.29 -9.80 3.23
N LEU A 425 -5.06 -8.82 2.36
CA LEU A 425 -4.69 -7.47 2.72
C LEU A 425 -5.75 -6.51 2.15
N LEU A 426 -6.54 -5.93 3.03
CA LEU A 426 -7.65 -5.05 2.69
C LEU A 426 -7.36 -3.63 3.17
N LEU A 427 -7.37 -2.69 2.23
CA LEU A 427 -7.09 -1.29 2.48
C LEU A 427 -8.29 -0.44 2.03
N SER A 428 -8.82 0.40 2.92
CA SER A 428 -9.92 1.31 2.61
C SER A 428 -9.74 2.62 3.35
N ASP A 429 -9.62 3.73 2.64
CA ASP A 429 -9.32 5.04 3.23
C ASP A 429 -8.13 4.94 4.21
N SER A 430 -7.00 4.44 3.70
CA SER A 430 -5.88 4.05 4.57
C SER A 430 -4.52 4.17 3.90
N ILE A 431 -3.47 4.11 4.72
CA ILE A 431 -2.09 4.28 4.24
C ILE A 431 -1.20 3.19 4.82
N ILE A 432 -0.43 2.52 3.95
CA ILE A 432 0.75 1.75 4.35
C ILE A 432 1.99 2.56 3.95
N LYS A 433 2.88 2.85 4.93
CA LYS A 433 4.19 3.45 4.68
C LYS A 433 5.29 2.47 5.03
N VAL A 434 6.27 2.37 4.16
CA VAL A 434 7.41 1.45 4.38
C VAL A 434 8.70 2.21 4.13
N PHE A 435 9.55 2.24 5.13
CA PHE A 435 10.90 2.79 5.04
C PHE A 435 11.90 1.64 4.90
N GLY A 436 12.12 1.20 3.66
CA GLY A 436 12.96 0.06 3.34
C GLY A 436 12.40 -0.82 2.22
N ALA A 437 13.06 -1.94 1.93
CA ALA A 437 12.55 -2.93 0.99
C ALA A 437 11.32 -3.64 1.57
N PHE A 438 10.33 -3.90 0.75
CA PHE A 438 9.07 -4.49 1.19
C PHE A 438 8.70 -5.72 0.37
N ARG A 439 8.52 -6.83 1.04
CA ARG A 439 8.01 -8.06 0.45
C ARG A 439 6.62 -8.37 0.97
N VAL A 440 5.64 -8.38 0.11
CA VAL A 440 4.26 -8.75 0.43
C VAL A 440 3.94 -10.09 -0.22
N SER A 441 3.34 -10.99 0.55
CA SER A 441 2.86 -12.28 0.06
C SER A 441 1.44 -12.50 0.57
N VAL A 442 0.46 -12.32 -0.31
CA VAL A 442 -0.96 -12.45 0.02
C VAL A 442 -1.71 -13.18 -1.09
N LYS A 443 -2.85 -13.78 -0.80
CA LYS A 443 -3.74 -14.31 -1.83
C LYS A 443 -4.50 -13.18 -2.52
N MET A 444 -4.95 -12.20 -1.73
CA MET A 444 -5.78 -11.11 -2.21
C MET A 444 -5.29 -9.77 -1.61
N LEU A 445 -5.05 -8.80 -2.48
CA LEU A 445 -4.79 -7.41 -2.12
C LEU A 445 -5.88 -6.55 -2.74
N LEU A 446 -6.72 -5.96 -1.91
CA LEU A 446 -7.79 -5.06 -2.33
C LEU A 446 -7.57 -3.68 -1.72
N MET A 447 -7.63 -2.65 -2.55
CA MET A 447 -7.40 -1.27 -2.16
C MET A 447 -8.52 -0.36 -2.67
N TRP A 448 -9.05 0.48 -1.77
CA TRP A 448 -10.00 1.55 -2.09
C TRP A 448 -9.57 2.84 -1.40
N ASP A 449 -9.47 3.93 -2.14
CA ASP A 449 -9.10 5.25 -1.62
C ASP A 449 -7.88 5.20 -0.68
N SER A 450 -6.89 4.39 -1.04
CA SER A 450 -5.79 4.02 -0.15
C SER A 450 -4.43 4.12 -0.84
N SER A 451 -3.37 4.25 -0.04
CA SER A 451 -2.03 4.29 -0.61
C SER A 451 -1.04 3.33 0.07
N ILE A 452 -0.16 2.75 -0.75
CA ILE A 452 1.05 2.05 -0.30
C ILE A 452 2.25 2.87 -0.80
N GLN A 453 3.00 3.43 0.14
CA GLN A 453 4.16 4.28 -0.11
C GLN A 453 5.42 3.58 0.38
N ILE A 454 6.34 3.29 -0.52
CA ILE A 454 7.57 2.57 -0.20
C ILE A 454 8.75 3.49 -0.48
N ASP A 455 9.52 3.77 0.57
CA ASP A 455 10.65 4.68 0.53
C ASP A 455 11.92 3.95 1.00
N GLY A 456 12.84 3.77 0.09
CA GLY A 456 14.10 3.09 0.34
C GLY A 456 14.11 1.61 -0.04
N GLY A 457 15.21 0.94 0.33
CA GLY A 457 15.48 -0.44 -0.06
C GLY A 457 15.93 -0.60 -1.52
N GLU A 458 16.40 -1.80 -1.88
CA GLU A 458 16.86 -2.07 -3.24
C GLU A 458 15.73 -2.51 -4.16
N SER A 459 14.73 -3.22 -3.63
CA SER A 459 13.59 -3.67 -4.40
C SER A 459 12.39 -4.06 -3.55
N THR A 460 11.22 -3.83 -4.09
CA THR A 460 9.94 -4.24 -3.50
C THR A 460 9.30 -5.32 -4.34
N VAL A 461 8.80 -6.35 -3.69
CA VAL A 461 8.09 -7.45 -4.33
C VAL A 461 6.73 -7.64 -3.68
N VAL A 462 5.67 -7.53 -4.46
CA VAL A 462 4.30 -7.83 -4.05
C VAL A 462 3.81 -9.06 -4.80
N THR A 463 3.45 -10.10 -4.08
CA THR A 463 2.86 -11.33 -4.63
C THR A 463 1.41 -11.41 -4.21
N ALA A 464 0.50 -11.39 -5.17
CA ALA A 464 -0.94 -11.51 -4.92
C ALA A 464 -1.63 -12.26 -6.05
N SER A 465 -2.49 -13.25 -5.75
CA SER A 465 -3.29 -13.93 -6.79
C SER A 465 -4.32 -12.99 -7.39
N VAL A 466 -4.94 -12.15 -6.57
CA VAL A 466 -5.85 -11.08 -7.00
C VAL A 466 -5.35 -9.77 -6.43
N LEU A 467 -5.11 -8.79 -7.31
CA LEU A 467 -4.72 -7.44 -6.94
C LEU A 467 -5.71 -6.46 -7.58
N GLU A 468 -6.49 -5.79 -6.75
CA GLU A 468 -7.43 -4.76 -7.19
C GLU A 468 -7.09 -3.43 -6.53
N VAL A 469 -6.94 -2.40 -7.36
CA VAL A 469 -6.71 -1.02 -6.95
C VAL A 469 -7.85 -0.20 -7.53
N ARG A 470 -8.67 0.39 -6.68
CA ARG A 470 -9.88 1.11 -7.07
C ARG A 470 -10.05 2.40 -6.29
N ASN A 471 -10.82 3.33 -6.83
CA ASN A 471 -11.45 4.38 -6.06
C ASN A 471 -12.98 4.29 -6.20
N LEU A 472 -13.71 4.87 -5.27
CA LEU A 472 -15.17 4.94 -5.29
C LEU A 472 -15.62 6.23 -6.00
N ALA A 473 -15.25 6.41 -7.26
CA ALA A 473 -15.54 7.62 -8.05
C ALA A 473 -17.03 8.05 -8.02
N VAL A 474 -17.94 7.11 -7.82
CA VAL A 474 -19.39 7.37 -7.75
C VAL A 474 -19.78 8.22 -6.54
N LEU A 475 -18.95 8.30 -5.51
CA LEU A 475 -19.22 9.08 -4.30
C LEU A 475 -18.45 10.40 -4.23
N ARG A 476 -17.56 10.70 -5.19
CA ARG A 476 -16.76 11.94 -5.22
C ARG A 476 -17.60 13.22 -5.14
N ASP A 477 -18.76 13.23 -5.77
CA ASP A 477 -19.67 14.38 -5.75
C ASP A 477 -20.27 14.65 -4.35
N PHE A 478 -20.23 13.65 -3.47
CA PHE A 478 -20.80 13.71 -2.12
C PHE A 478 -19.74 13.77 -1.01
N LEU A 479 -18.52 13.31 -1.28
CA LEU A 479 -17.41 13.24 -0.33
C LEU A 479 -16.12 13.76 -0.98
N PRO A 480 -15.82 15.07 -0.87
CA PRO A 480 -14.68 15.69 -1.54
C PRO A 480 -13.31 15.27 -0.97
N SER A 481 -13.26 14.45 0.07
CA SER A 481 -12.03 13.98 0.72
C SER A 481 -11.49 12.64 0.17
N GLN A 482 -12.12 12.05 -0.85
CA GLN A 482 -11.67 10.78 -1.41
C GLN A 482 -10.31 10.93 -2.11
N GLN A 483 -9.38 10.07 -1.74
CA GLN A 483 -8.04 10.02 -2.31
C GLN A 483 -7.97 8.92 -3.39
N ASN A 484 -7.10 9.12 -4.36
CA ASN A 484 -6.83 8.10 -5.36
C ASN A 484 -6.07 6.92 -4.72
N SER A 485 -6.34 5.71 -5.17
CA SER A 485 -5.58 4.54 -4.74
C SER A 485 -4.25 4.47 -5.45
N VAL A 486 -3.15 4.50 -4.68
CA VAL A 486 -1.80 4.57 -5.24
C VAL A 486 -0.86 3.57 -4.58
N ILE A 487 -0.20 2.76 -5.41
CA ILE A 487 0.98 1.99 -4.99
C ILE A 487 2.21 2.69 -5.58
N SER A 488 3.09 3.19 -4.74
CA SER A 488 4.29 3.90 -5.18
C SER A 488 5.55 3.41 -4.48
N SER A 489 6.63 3.25 -5.25
CA SER A 489 7.96 2.93 -4.73
C SER A 489 8.99 3.83 -5.39
N ASN A 490 9.84 4.48 -4.60
CA ASN A 490 10.95 5.27 -5.12
C ASN A 490 12.10 4.38 -5.65
N THR A 491 11.95 3.07 -5.56
CA THR A 491 12.88 2.07 -6.09
C THR A 491 12.17 1.12 -7.06
N ASN A 492 12.72 -0.08 -7.26
CA ASN A 492 12.13 -1.07 -8.15
C ASN A 492 10.92 -1.74 -7.50
N LEU A 493 9.82 -1.83 -8.23
CA LEU A 493 8.58 -2.46 -7.82
C LEU A 493 8.26 -3.63 -8.74
N ALA A 494 8.15 -4.82 -8.17
CA ALA A 494 7.72 -6.01 -8.87
C ALA A 494 6.41 -6.55 -8.30
N LEU A 495 5.42 -6.74 -9.17
CA LEU A 495 4.14 -7.32 -8.83
C LEU A 495 4.00 -8.68 -9.51
N TYR A 496 3.80 -9.73 -8.72
CA TYR A 496 3.59 -11.09 -9.21
C TYR A 496 2.19 -11.59 -8.85
N GLY A 497 1.52 -12.24 -9.79
CA GLY A 497 0.20 -12.81 -9.55
C GLY A 497 -0.07 -14.07 -10.37
N GLN A 498 -1.09 -14.82 -9.97
CA GLN A 498 -1.58 -15.98 -10.74
C GLN A 498 -3.02 -15.79 -11.22
N GLY A 499 -3.62 -14.65 -10.94
CA GLY A 499 -5.00 -14.32 -11.28
C GLY A 499 -5.11 -12.95 -11.94
N LEU A 500 -5.82 -12.04 -11.32
CA LEU A 500 -6.21 -10.76 -11.90
C LEU A 500 -5.42 -9.61 -11.28
N LEU A 501 -4.98 -8.66 -12.11
CA LEU A 501 -4.60 -7.33 -11.70
C LEU A 501 -5.60 -6.34 -12.33
N GLN A 502 -6.30 -5.59 -11.50
CA GLN A 502 -7.25 -4.57 -11.94
C GLN A 502 -6.91 -3.22 -11.31
N LEU A 503 -6.73 -2.23 -12.16
CA LEU A 503 -6.52 -0.83 -11.80
C LEU A 503 -7.64 -0.04 -12.49
N THR A 504 -8.65 0.43 -11.74
CA THR A 504 -9.93 0.82 -12.36
C THR A 504 -10.53 2.13 -11.82
N GLY A 505 -9.74 2.99 -11.22
CA GLY A 505 -10.23 4.27 -10.72
C GLY A 505 -9.56 5.46 -11.43
N ASP A 506 -10.31 6.54 -11.64
CA ASP A 506 -9.75 7.78 -12.15
C ASP A 506 -8.71 8.36 -11.18
N GLY A 507 -7.47 8.47 -11.63
CA GLY A 507 -6.32 8.88 -10.84
C GLY A 507 -5.65 7.77 -10.02
N ASP A 508 -6.15 6.54 -10.07
CA ASP A 508 -5.48 5.40 -9.46
C ASP A 508 -4.18 5.09 -10.17
N ALA A 509 -3.15 4.71 -9.41
CA ALA A 509 -1.83 4.55 -10.01
C ALA A 509 -0.98 3.46 -9.35
N ILE A 510 -0.16 2.83 -10.19
CA ILE A 510 0.97 2.02 -9.73
C ILE A 510 2.25 2.62 -10.32
N LYS A 511 3.17 3.03 -9.45
CA LYS A 511 4.37 3.78 -9.84
C LYS A 511 5.62 3.21 -9.21
N GLY A 512 6.71 3.18 -9.97
CA GLY A 512 8.02 2.77 -9.47
C GLY A 512 9.15 3.33 -10.30
N GLN A 513 10.37 3.31 -9.78
CA GLN A 513 11.55 3.68 -10.58
C GLN A 513 11.76 2.69 -11.74
N ARG A 514 11.52 1.41 -11.47
CA ARG A 514 11.24 0.36 -12.45
C ARG A 514 10.02 -0.41 -12.01
N LEU A 515 9.16 -0.77 -12.93
CA LEU A 515 7.94 -1.51 -12.67
C LEU A 515 7.90 -2.79 -13.49
N SER A 516 7.68 -3.92 -12.84
CA SER A 516 7.46 -5.21 -13.49
C SER A 516 6.17 -5.85 -13.03
N LEU A 517 5.30 -6.22 -13.97
CA LEU A 517 4.06 -6.97 -13.74
C LEU A 517 4.22 -8.35 -14.37
N SER A 518 4.09 -9.42 -13.58
CA SER A 518 4.42 -10.75 -14.06
C SER A 518 3.44 -11.82 -13.61
N LEU A 519 3.21 -12.81 -14.47
CA LEU A 519 2.48 -14.04 -14.19
C LEU A 519 0.97 -13.85 -13.92
N PHE A 520 0.40 -12.69 -14.19
CA PHE A 520 -1.04 -12.48 -14.10
C PHE A 520 -1.76 -13.16 -15.28
N TYR A 521 -2.94 -13.71 -15.01
CA TYR A 521 -3.81 -14.17 -16.07
C TYR A 521 -4.32 -12.98 -16.89
N ASN A 522 -4.93 -11.98 -16.22
CA ASN A 522 -5.35 -10.74 -16.85
C ASN A 522 -4.79 -9.52 -16.12
N VAL A 523 -4.40 -8.53 -16.91
CA VAL A 523 -4.04 -7.19 -16.42
C VAL A 523 -4.97 -6.18 -17.08
N THR A 524 -5.70 -5.42 -16.27
CA THR A 524 -6.59 -4.34 -16.73
C THR A 524 -6.13 -3.01 -16.16
N VAL A 525 -5.84 -2.07 -17.05
CA VAL A 525 -5.56 -0.66 -16.73
C VAL A 525 -6.78 0.13 -17.19
N GLY A 526 -7.66 0.45 -16.27
CA GLY A 526 -8.94 1.08 -16.53
C GLY A 526 -8.85 2.58 -16.87
N PRO A 527 -9.98 3.21 -17.25
CA PRO A 527 -10.01 4.62 -17.60
C PRO A 527 -9.49 5.52 -16.49
N GLY A 528 -8.67 6.52 -16.82
CA GLY A 528 -8.08 7.46 -15.87
C GLY A 528 -6.99 6.89 -14.98
N SER A 529 -6.71 5.59 -15.05
CA SER A 529 -5.65 4.92 -14.28
C SER A 529 -4.28 5.03 -14.94
N LEU A 530 -3.23 4.91 -14.13
CA LEU A 530 -1.85 5.10 -14.55
C LEU A 530 -0.90 4.00 -14.07
N LEU A 531 -0.18 3.36 -15.00
CA LEU A 531 1.05 2.62 -14.71
C LEU A 531 2.24 3.46 -15.15
N GLN A 532 3.19 3.75 -14.26
CA GLN A 532 4.31 4.64 -14.56
C GLN A 532 5.65 4.12 -14.05
N ALA A 533 6.65 4.16 -14.91
CA ALA A 533 8.06 3.98 -14.58
C ALA A 533 8.97 4.62 -15.67
N PRO A 534 9.88 5.53 -15.30
CA PRO A 534 10.24 5.98 -13.94
C PRO A 534 9.22 6.93 -13.30
N LEU A 535 9.42 7.24 -12.01
CA LEU A 535 8.53 8.10 -11.22
C LEU A 535 8.46 9.53 -11.75
N ASP A 536 9.62 10.10 -12.05
CA ASP A 536 9.77 11.46 -12.53
C ASP A 536 10.09 11.49 -14.01
N ASP A 537 9.51 12.43 -14.73
CA ASP A 537 9.79 12.66 -16.15
C ASP A 537 11.25 13.09 -16.37
N ASP A 538 11.89 13.71 -15.38
CA ASP A 538 13.33 14.05 -15.38
C ASP A 538 14.27 12.86 -15.06
N ALA A 539 13.74 11.72 -14.73
CA ALA A 539 14.52 10.51 -14.40
C ALA A 539 15.17 9.86 -15.64
N SER A 540 15.01 10.43 -16.84
CA SER A 540 15.88 10.18 -18.00
C SER A 540 17.36 10.40 -17.67
N ARG A 541 17.68 11.12 -16.59
CA ARG A 541 19.01 11.17 -15.95
C ARG A 541 19.38 9.89 -15.20
N GLY A 542 18.44 8.96 -15.00
CA GLY A 542 18.64 7.70 -14.31
C GLY A 542 19.42 6.67 -15.11
N SER A 543 20.03 5.72 -14.41
CA SER A 543 21.02 4.77 -14.95
C SER A 543 20.55 3.87 -16.11
N VAL A 544 19.23 3.62 -16.26
CA VAL A 544 18.71 2.68 -17.27
C VAL A 544 18.81 3.23 -18.68
N THR A 545 18.33 4.45 -18.91
CA THR A 545 18.33 5.08 -20.22
C THR A 545 19.71 5.57 -20.62
N LYS A 546 20.51 6.09 -19.71
CA LYS A 546 21.83 6.65 -19.98
C LYS A 546 22.77 5.66 -20.70
N HIS A 547 22.75 4.41 -20.30
CA HIS A 547 23.59 3.38 -20.95
C HIS A 547 23.17 3.13 -22.40
N LEU A 548 21.86 3.19 -22.69
CA LEU A 548 21.32 2.93 -24.03
C LEU A 548 21.44 4.12 -24.96
N CYS A 549 21.56 5.32 -24.43
CA CYS A 549 21.70 6.53 -25.21
C CYS A 549 23.04 6.63 -25.97
N ASP A 550 24.07 5.93 -25.47
CA ASP A 550 25.43 5.95 -26.04
C ASP A 550 25.74 4.73 -26.95
N THR A 551 24.77 3.83 -27.12
CA THR A 551 24.96 2.58 -27.86
C THR A 551 23.97 2.46 -29.04
N GLN A 552 24.46 1.93 -30.15
CA GLN A 552 23.64 1.53 -31.31
C GLN A 552 23.35 0.02 -31.31
N ARG A 553 23.77 -0.69 -30.28
CA ARG A 553 23.54 -2.13 -30.18
C ARG A 553 22.22 -2.40 -29.49
N CYS A 554 21.39 -3.21 -30.13
CA CYS A 554 20.15 -3.69 -29.53
C CYS A 554 20.44 -4.52 -28.29
N PRO A 555 19.86 -4.19 -27.14
CA PRO A 555 19.93 -5.03 -25.95
C PRO A 555 19.35 -6.43 -26.25
N ILE A 556 20.11 -7.48 -25.90
CA ILE A 556 19.69 -8.86 -26.19
C ILE A 556 18.39 -9.19 -25.45
N ASP A 557 18.21 -8.67 -24.26
CA ASP A 557 17.05 -8.89 -23.41
C ASP A 557 15.74 -8.29 -23.99
N LEU A 558 15.80 -7.35 -24.92
CA LEU A 558 14.62 -6.84 -25.62
C LEU A 558 14.20 -7.71 -26.82
N ILE A 559 15.15 -8.42 -27.44
CA ILE A 559 14.91 -9.27 -28.62
C ILE A 559 14.68 -10.72 -28.25
N THR A 560 15.52 -11.22 -27.33
CA THR A 560 15.49 -12.58 -26.78
C THR A 560 15.50 -12.50 -25.25
N PRO A 561 14.42 -12.05 -24.65
CA PRO A 561 14.33 -11.92 -23.22
C PRO A 561 14.45 -13.29 -22.53
N PRO A 562 14.95 -13.32 -21.27
CA PRO A 562 15.07 -14.57 -20.52
C PRO A 562 13.71 -15.23 -20.33
N ASP A 563 13.74 -16.56 -20.18
CA ASP A 563 12.52 -17.37 -20.05
C ASP A 563 11.77 -17.14 -18.73
N ASP A 564 12.44 -16.70 -17.70
CA ASP A 564 11.86 -16.33 -16.43
C ASP A 564 11.42 -14.86 -16.44
N CYS A 565 10.39 -14.58 -15.68
CA CYS A 565 9.91 -13.20 -15.47
C CYS A 565 10.47 -12.58 -14.19
N HIS A 566 11.58 -13.11 -13.67
CA HIS A 566 12.21 -12.53 -12.49
C HIS A 566 12.83 -11.18 -12.83
N VAL A 567 12.57 -10.20 -11.97
CA VAL A 567 13.16 -8.88 -12.11
C VAL A 567 14.66 -8.99 -11.95
N ASN A 568 15.37 -8.88 -13.07
CA ASN A 568 16.80 -8.70 -13.06
C ASN A 568 17.09 -7.23 -13.37
N TYR A 569 17.71 -6.54 -12.43
CA TYR A 569 18.02 -5.10 -12.52
C TYR A 569 19.00 -4.74 -13.64
N THR A 570 19.60 -5.75 -14.29
CA THR A 570 20.44 -5.55 -15.46
C THR A 570 19.66 -5.46 -16.76
N LEU A 571 18.34 -5.73 -16.76
CA LEU A 571 17.50 -5.69 -17.95
C LEU A 571 17.22 -4.26 -18.41
N SER A 572 17.08 -4.10 -19.73
CA SER A 572 16.94 -2.80 -20.40
C SER A 572 15.48 -2.34 -20.49
N PHE A 573 14.73 -2.35 -19.38
CA PHE A 573 13.35 -1.84 -19.35
C PHE A 573 13.12 -0.93 -18.13
N SER A 574 12.18 -0.01 -18.25
CA SER A 574 11.62 0.72 -17.11
C SER A 574 10.27 0.14 -16.68
N LEU A 575 9.41 -0.22 -17.64
CA LEU A 575 8.12 -0.87 -17.42
C LEU A 575 8.08 -2.21 -18.18
N GLN A 576 7.90 -3.31 -17.48
CA GLN A 576 7.80 -4.66 -18.05
C GLN A 576 6.47 -5.32 -17.72
N ILE A 577 5.84 -5.91 -18.72
CA ILE A 577 4.74 -6.87 -18.58
C ILE A 577 5.25 -8.23 -19.07
N CYS A 578 5.25 -9.25 -18.20
CA CYS A 578 5.83 -10.54 -18.51
C CYS A 578 4.89 -11.71 -18.18
N ARG A 579 4.65 -12.59 -19.17
CA ARG A 579 3.78 -13.79 -19.05
C ARG A 579 2.37 -13.45 -18.55
N VAL A 580 1.68 -12.60 -19.30
CA VAL A 580 0.29 -12.23 -19.10
C VAL A 580 -0.53 -12.82 -20.25
N GLU A 581 -1.68 -13.44 -19.97
CA GLU A 581 -2.53 -13.92 -21.07
C GLU A 581 -3.12 -12.73 -21.82
N ASP A 582 -3.91 -11.91 -21.14
CA ASP A 582 -4.58 -10.77 -21.77
C ASP A 582 -4.24 -9.46 -21.02
N LEU A 583 -3.82 -8.45 -21.77
CA LEU A 583 -3.58 -7.10 -21.29
C LEU A 583 -4.60 -6.15 -21.92
N LEU A 584 -5.44 -5.55 -21.10
CA LEU A 584 -6.41 -4.51 -21.51
C LEU A 584 -5.95 -3.14 -20.97
N VAL A 585 -5.76 -2.20 -21.87
CA VAL A 585 -5.34 -0.82 -21.55
C VAL A 585 -6.42 0.15 -21.99
N ASN A 586 -7.14 0.69 -21.03
CA ASN A 586 -8.14 1.75 -21.17
C ASN A 586 -7.67 3.06 -20.50
N GLY A 587 -6.61 2.98 -19.71
CA GLY A 587 -5.92 4.08 -19.08
C GLY A 587 -4.56 4.34 -19.72
N ILE A 588 -3.59 4.75 -18.92
CA ILE A 588 -2.27 5.16 -19.38
C ILE A 588 -1.20 4.21 -18.85
N MET A 589 -0.38 3.69 -19.75
CA MET A 589 0.89 3.05 -19.45
C MET A 589 2.03 3.96 -19.90
N LYS A 590 2.81 4.52 -18.96
CA LYS A 590 3.89 5.46 -19.23
C LYS A 590 5.24 4.89 -18.81
N GLY A 591 6.20 4.85 -19.73
CA GLY A 591 7.53 4.33 -19.42
C GLY A 591 8.57 4.74 -20.44
N SER A 592 9.83 4.87 -20.01
CA SER A 592 10.94 5.20 -20.94
C SER A 592 11.23 4.05 -21.90
N ILE A 593 11.20 2.81 -21.39
CA ILE A 593 11.32 1.59 -22.18
C ILE A 593 10.25 0.63 -21.68
N ILE A 594 9.21 0.48 -22.50
CA ILE A 594 8.07 -0.40 -22.20
C ILE A 594 8.28 -1.71 -22.94
N HIS A 595 8.38 -2.82 -22.20
CA HIS A 595 8.57 -4.15 -22.75
C HIS A 595 7.43 -5.08 -22.37
N ILE A 596 6.60 -5.46 -23.34
CA ILE A 596 5.51 -6.43 -23.16
C ILE A 596 5.98 -7.76 -23.74
N HIS A 597 6.32 -8.68 -22.84
CA HIS A 597 6.95 -9.95 -23.17
C HIS A 597 6.05 -11.13 -22.83
N ARG A 598 5.88 -12.07 -23.75
CA ARG A 598 5.03 -13.26 -23.60
C ARG A 598 3.57 -12.98 -23.22
N ALA A 599 3.01 -11.86 -23.67
CA ALA A 599 1.57 -11.68 -23.65
C ALA A 599 0.92 -12.43 -24.82
N ARG A 600 -0.29 -12.93 -24.63
CA ARG A 600 -1.07 -13.52 -25.69
C ARG A 600 -1.79 -12.44 -26.49
N THR A 601 -2.60 -11.63 -25.83
CA THR A 601 -3.38 -10.55 -26.46
C THR A 601 -3.10 -9.23 -25.74
N VAL A 602 -2.93 -8.17 -26.53
CA VAL A 602 -2.90 -6.79 -26.05
C VAL A 602 -4.01 -6.02 -26.73
N ILE A 603 -4.86 -5.40 -25.91
CA ILE A 603 -5.96 -4.56 -26.36
C ILE A 603 -5.72 -3.16 -25.80
N VAL A 604 -5.57 -2.17 -26.68
CA VAL A 604 -5.51 -0.76 -26.28
C VAL A 604 -6.81 -0.12 -26.74
N ASP A 605 -7.70 0.15 -25.81
CA ASP A 605 -9.03 0.66 -26.08
C ASP A 605 -8.99 2.15 -26.50
N THR A 606 -10.10 2.71 -26.88
CA THR A 606 -10.23 4.05 -27.50
C THR A 606 -9.57 5.16 -26.68
N ASP A 607 -9.73 5.13 -25.37
CA ASP A 607 -9.11 6.09 -24.42
C ASP A 607 -7.76 5.61 -23.90
N GLY A 608 -7.36 4.37 -24.26
CA GLY A 608 -6.12 3.75 -23.81
C GLY A 608 -4.89 4.33 -24.50
N MET A 609 -3.83 4.51 -23.74
CA MET A 609 -2.56 5.01 -24.23
C MET A 609 -1.38 4.26 -23.63
N ILE A 610 -0.50 3.75 -24.49
CA ILE A 610 0.82 3.27 -24.11
C ILE A 610 1.83 4.28 -24.62
N THR A 611 2.54 4.95 -23.72
CA THR A 611 3.41 6.07 -24.11
C THR A 611 4.81 5.96 -23.51
N ALA A 612 5.79 6.15 -24.38
CA ALA A 612 7.18 6.39 -24.08
C ALA A 612 7.64 7.78 -24.57
N SER A 613 6.67 8.67 -24.87
CA SER A 613 6.95 10.01 -25.35
C SER A 613 7.69 10.83 -24.32
N GLU A 614 8.69 11.62 -24.76
CA GLU A 614 9.47 12.54 -23.92
C GLU A 614 10.25 11.84 -22.80
N LEU A 615 10.51 10.52 -22.95
CA LEU A 615 11.19 9.67 -21.95
C LEU A 615 12.42 8.94 -22.52
N GLY A 616 12.96 9.40 -23.64
CA GLY A 616 14.16 8.88 -24.28
C GLY A 616 15.43 9.47 -23.68
N CYS A 617 16.34 9.91 -24.55
CA CYS A 617 17.64 10.44 -24.15
C CYS A 617 17.58 11.99 -24.04
N THR A 618 18.20 12.54 -23.00
CA THR A 618 18.45 13.98 -22.90
C THR A 618 19.55 14.44 -23.83
N GLU A 619 20.54 13.58 -24.07
CA GLU A 619 21.57 13.68 -25.12
C GLU A 619 21.42 12.48 -26.05
N GLY A 620 22.46 11.91 -26.54
CA GLY A 620 22.50 10.69 -27.34
C GLY A 620 23.24 10.89 -28.66
N ILE A 621 23.32 9.80 -29.44
CA ILE A 621 24.12 9.73 -30.67
C ILE A 621 23.68 10.78 -31.69
N GLY A 622 22.39 11.02 -31.78
CA GLY A 622 21.78 11.96 -32.73
C GLY A 622 21.51 13.34 -32.17
N LYS A 623 22.20 13.79 -31.14
CA LYS A 623 21.93 15.10 -30.55
C LYS A 623 22.13 16.25 -31.56
N GLY A 624 21.26 17.24 -31.49
CA GLY A 624 21.44 18.49 -32.25
C GLY A 624 22.45 19.40 -31.60
N ASN A 625 23.15 20.15 -32.40
CA ASN A 625 24.16 21.12 -31.91
C ASN A 625 23.48 22.41 -31.46
N PHE A 626 23.99 23.04 -30.40
CA PHE A 626 23.62 24.38 -30.01
C PHE A 626 24.78 25.34 -30.33
N LEU A 627 24.50 26.33 -31.16
CA LEU A 627 25.52 27.31 -31.57
C LEU A 627 24.91 28.72 -31.66
N ASN A 628 25.57 29.69 -30.97
CA ASN A 628 25.25 31.12 -31.12
C ASN A 628 23.78 31.49 -30.85
N GLY A 629 23.09 30.78 -29.98
CA GLY A 629 21.75 31.13 -29.52
C GLY A 629 20.61 30.33 -30.17
N ALA A 630 20.87 29.41 -31.10
CA ALA A 630 19.86 28.51 -31.59
C ALA A 630 20.32 27.05 -31.51
N GLY A 631 19.41 26.13 -31.17
CA GLY A 631 19.64 24.68 -31.16
C GLY A 631 19.13 24.03 -32.46
N GLY A 632 19.93 23.13 -33.04
CA GLY A 632 19.47 22.20 -34.04
C GLY A 632 18.64 21.10 -33.37
N GLY A 633 17.60 20.57 -34.03
CA GLY A 633 16.80 19.44 -33.56
C GLY A 633 17.62 18.16 -33.49
N ALA A 634 17.27 17.25 -32.60
CA ALA A 634 17.90 15.93 -32.53
C ALA A 634 17.44 15.03 -33.68
N GLY A 635 18.29 14.09 -34.11
CA GLY A 635 17.98 13.08 -35.11
C GLY A 635 17.80 11.69 -34.51
N HIS A 636 17.11 10.79 -35.23
CA HIS A 636 17.00 9.37 -34.93
C HIS A 636 16.66 8.58 -36.21
N GLY A 637 15.35 8.33 -36.51
CA GLY A 637 14.91 7.73 -37.74
C GLY A 637 15.07 8.66 -38.96
N GLY A 638 14.84 9.96 -38.72
CA GLY A 638 15.10 11.08 -39.61
C GLY A 638 16.13 12.03 -39.03
N LYS A 639 16.72 12.87 -39.84
CA LYS A 639 17.64 13.94 -39.40
C LYS A 639 16.89 15.04 -38.67
N GLY A 640 17.49 15.59 -37.63
CA GLY A 640 17.01 16.81 -37.02
C GLY A 640 17.17 18.02 -37.93
N GLY A 641 16.25 18.97 -37.83
CA GLY A 641 16.30 20.24 -38.54
C GLY A 641 17.38 21.16 -38.00
N SER A 642 18.02 21.94 -38.86
CA SER A 642 18.98 22.95 -38.42
C SER A 642 18.27 24.09 -37.69
N GLY A 643 18.86 24.52 -36.58
CA GLY A 643 18.48 25.79 -35.93
C GLY A 643 19.10 26.99 -36.61
N TYR A 644 18.48 28.15 -36.51
CA TYR A 644 18.97 29.38 -37.14
C TYR A 644 18.74 30.62 -36.28
N PHE A 645 19.80 31.35 -35.98
CA PHE A 645 19.70 32.56 -35.19
C PHE A 645 20.78 33.61 -35.60
N ASN A 646 20.37 34.83 -35.78
CA ASN A 646 21.26 35.96 -36.14
C ASN A 646 22.21 35.65 -37.35
N GLY A 647 21.69 35.02 -38.39
CA GLY A 647 22.47 34.71 -39.60
C GLY A 647 23.43 33.54 -39.46
N ARG A 648 23.31 32.72 -38.38
CA ARG A 648 24.15 31.54 -38.13
C ARG A 648 23.31 30.30 -37.97
N GLU A 649 23.75 29.24 -38.63
CA GLU A 649 23.09 27.91 -38.61
C GLU A 649 23.72 27.04 -37.55
N SER A 650 22.87 26.31 -36.81
CA SER A 650 23.24 25.21 -35.91
C SER A 650 22.77 23.91 -36.55
N ILE A 651 23.71 23.00 -36.78
CA ILE A 651 23.41 21.75 -37.50
C ILE A 651 22.54 20.85 -36.63
N GLY A 652 21.46 20.32 -37.24
CA GLY A 652 20.62 19.28 -36.62
C GLY A 652 21.35 17.92 -36.50
N GLY A 653 20.89 17.10 -35.58
CA GLY A 653 21.42 15.76 -35.34
C GLY A 653 21.25 14.83 -36.56
N SER A 654 22.18 13.91 -36.74
CA SER A 654 22.14 12.93 -37.83
C SER A 654 21.23 11.76 -37.50
N GLU A 655 20.72 11.10 -38.53
CA GLU A 655 20.04 9.81 -38.41
C GLU A 655 20.98 8.71 -37.90
N TYR A 656 20.47 7.78 -37.12
CA TYR A 656 21.22 6.62 -36.58
C TYR A 656 20.30 5.42 -36.35
N GLY A 657 20.92 4.29 -36.03
CA GLY A 657 20.22 3.05 -35.73
C GLY A 657 19.82 2.24 -36.96
N ASN A 658 19.14 1.10 -36.71
CA ASN A 658 18.78 0.15 -37.76
C ASN A 658 17.27 0.21 -38.06
N ALA A 659 16.89 0.53 -39.28
CA ALA A 659 15.48 0.58 -39.68
C ALA A 659 14.78 -0.78 -39.72
N ILE A 660 15.51 -1.90 -39.81
CA ILE A 660 14.96 -3.25 -39.91
C ILE A 660 14.85 -3.93 -38.56
N LEU A 661 15.58 -3.47 -37.56
CA LEU A 661 15.48 -3.90 -36.15
C LEU A 661 15.85 -2.73 -35.24
N PRO A 662 14.98 -1.74 -35.13
CA PRO A 662 15.25 -0.55 -34.34
C PRO A 662 15.19 -0.89 -32.85
N CYS A 663 16.20 -0.52 -32.10
CA CYS A 663 16.31 -0.74 -30.66
C CYS A 663 16.92 0.48 -29.95
N GLU A 664 16.92 1.60 -30.59
CA GLU A 664 17.50 2.82 -30.09
C GLU A 664 16.41 3.75 -29.55
N LEU A 665 16.78 4.50 -28.53
CA LEU A 665 15.97 5.60 -28.01
C LEU A 665 16.16 6.83 -28.86
N GLY A 666 15.16 7.69 -28.92
CA GLY A 666 15.32 9.03 -29.50
C GLY A 666 16.31 9.88 -28.72
N SER A 667 17.06 10.71 -29.41
CA SER A 667 18.04 11.66 -28.84
C SER A 667 17.36 12.97 -28.49
N GLY A 668 17.91 13.65 -27.48
CA GLY A 668 17.53 14.98 -27.08
C GLY A 668 18.49 16.06 -27.54
N THR A 669 18.26 17.26 -27.05
CA THR A 669 19.13 18.44 -27.25
C THR A 669 19.38 19.13 -25.91
N GLU A 670 20.58 19.67 -25.74
CA GLU A 670 20.97 20.34 -24.52
C GLU A 670 21.53 21.74 -24.83
N GLY A 671 21.25 22.69 -23.99
CA GLY A 671 21.84 24.04 -24.05
C GLY A 671 23.27 24.07 -23.51
N PRO A 672 23.99 25.15 -23.69
CA PRO A 672 25.41 25.27 -23.31
C PRO A 672 25.63 25.23 -21.79
N ASN A 673 24.61 25.39 -21.00
CA ASN A 673 24.60 25.21 -19.52
C ASN A 673 23.21 24.88 -19.01
N GLU A 674 23.11 24.49 -17.77
CA GLU A 674 21.84 24.08 -17.12
C GLU A 674 20.73 25.12 -17.16
N SER A 675 21.08 26.44 -17.23
CA SER A 675 20.08 27.50 -17.30
C SER A 675 19.28 27.53 -18.62
N TYR A 676 19.81 26.93 -19.68
CA TYR A 676 19.11 26.80 -20.96
C TYR A 676 18.16 25.61 -21.00
N GLY A 677 18.31 24.68 -20.06
CA GLY A 677 17.53 23.45 -20.00
C GLY A 677 17.98 22.40 -21.03
N HIS A 678 17.18 21.36 -21.13
CA HIS A 678 17.34 20.27 -22.10
C HIS A 678 15.99 19.89 -22.68
N VAL A 679 16.01 19.14 -23.76
CA VAL A 679 14.85 18.55 -24.42
C VAL A 679 15.12 17.06 -24.60
N VAL A 680 14.16 16.24 -24.38
CA VAL A 680 14.29 14.78 -24.34
C VAL A 680 13.75 14.15 -25.61
N GLY A 681 14.41 13.09 -26.10
CA GLY A 681 13.89 12.29 -27.21
C GLY A 681 12.73 11.37 -26.77
N GLY A 682 12.09 10.71 -27.73
CA GLY A 682 11.12 9.65 -27.46
C GLY A 682 11.78 8.38 -26.93
N GLY A 683 11.12 7.67 -26.05
CA GLY A 683 11.55 6.38 -25.50
C GLY A 683 11.31 5.21 -26.46
N MET A 684 11.05 4.02 -25.90
CA MET A 684 10.87 2.80 -26.70
C MET A 684 9.71 1.97 -26.20
N ILE A 685 8.93 1.44 -27.13
CA ILE A 685 7.88 0.44 -26.88
C ILE A 685 8.25 -0.84 -27.64
N VAL A 686 8.39 -1.96 -26.94
CA VAL A 686 8.65 -3.28 -27.50
C VAL A 686 7.53 -4.22 -27.09
N MET A 687 6.86 -4.84 -28.05
CA MET A 687 5.82 -5.85 -27.80
C MET A 687 6.19 -7.18 -28.46
N GLY A 688 6.16 -8.25 -27.68
CA GLY A 688 6.61 -9.57 -28.11
C GLY A 688 8.15 -9.68 -28.19
N SER A 689 8.61 -10.75 -28.79
CA SER A 689 10.03 -11.04 -29.09
C SER A 689 10.12 -12.00 -30.27
N ILE A 690 11.32 -12.25 -30.79
CA ILE A 690 11.53 -13.21 -31.88
C ILE A 690 11.02 -14.61 -31.51
N GLN A 691 11.23 -15.05 -30.28
CA GLN A 691 10.79 -16.38 -29.81
C GLN A 691 9.30 -16.40 -29.46
N TRP A 692 8.82 -15.32 -28.89
CA TRP A 692 7.47 -15.16 -28.34
C TRP A 692 6.77 -13.93 -28.93
N PRO A 693 6.41 -13.99 -30.23
CA PRO A 693 5.64 -12.91 -30.83
C PRO A 693 4.26 -12.82 -30.16
N LEU A 694 3.75 -11.61 -30.07
CA LEU A 694 2.40 -11.35 -29.60
C LEU A 694 1.40 -11.99 -30.56
N LEU A 695 0.46 -12.79 -30.05
CA LEU A 695 -0.55 -13.45 -30.88
C LEU A 695 -1.44 -12.41 -31.59
N ARG A 696 -1.93 -11.41 -30.83
CA ARG A 696 -2.81 -10.37 -31.36
C ARG A 696 -2.63 -9.03 -30.63
N LEU A 697 -2.53 -7.99 -31.41
CA LEU A 697 -2.63 -6.59 -30.97
C LEU A 697 -3.90 -5.96 -31.56
N ASP A 698 -4.86 -5.62 -30.69
CA ASP A 698 -6.03 -4.83 -31.06
C ASP A 698 -5.81 -3.39 -30.58
N LEU A 699 -5.69 -2.45 -31.50
CA LEU A 699 -5.42 -1.06 -31.20
C LEU A 699 -6.60 -0.18 -31.64
N TYR A 700 -7.30 0.40 -30.68
CA TYR A 700 -8.32 1.44 -30.85
C TYR A 700 -7.79 2.80 -30.37
N GLY A 701 -6.90 2.80 -29.36
CA GLY A 701 -6.26 3.96 -28.75
C GLY A 701 -4.91 4.33 -29.36
N SER A 702 -3.92 4.62 -28.51
CA SER A 702 -2.64 5.11 -29.02
C SER A 702 -1.41 4.42 -28.46
N LEU A 703 -0.39 4.24 -29.34
CA LEU A 703 0.99 3.92 -29.00
C LEU A 703 1.86 5.11 -29.38
N ARG A 704 2.58 5.68 -28.40
CA ARG A 704 3.36 6.90 -28.65
C ARG A 704 4.78 6.80 -28.12
N ALA A 705 5.75 7.22 -28.91
CA ALA A 705 7.13 7.42 -28.53
C ALA A 705 7.66 8.72 -29.16
N ASP A 706 6.96 9.82 -28.93
CA ASP A 706 7.24 11.12 -29.52
C ASP A 706 8.39 11.82 -28.79
N GLY A 707 9.12 12.69 -29.47
CA GLY A 707 10.13 13.55 -28.89
C GLY A 707 9.52 14.80 -28.26
N GLU A 708 10.18 15.33 -27.24
CA GLU A 708 9.76 16.54 -26.54
C GLU A 708 9.90 17.80 -27.42
N SER A 709 8.90 18.67 -27.34
CA SER A 709 8.91 19.97 -27.96
C SER A 709 9.41 21.06 -27.02
N PHE A 710 10.31 21.92 -27.44
CA PHE A 710 10.77 23.03 -26.62
C PHE A 710 9.85 24.24 -26.74
N SER A 711 9.11 24.56 -25.69
CA SER A 711 8.13 25.66 -25.67
C SER A 711 8.63 26.94 -25.00
N LYS A 712 9.80 26.92 -24.34
CA LYS A 712 10.30 28.04 -23.54
C LYS A 712 11.17 28.96 -24.40
N SER A 713 11.03 30.28 -24.28
CA SER A 713 12.02 31.24 -24.82
C SER A 713 13.17 31.40 -23.82
N ILE A 714 14.38 31.21 -24.27
CA ILE A 714 15.57 31.47 -23.48
C ILE A 714 15.83 32.96 -23.43
N LYS A 715 15.99 33.54 -22.26
CA LYS A 715 16.31 34.98 -22.08
C LYS A 715 17.74 35.15 -21.61
N SER A 716 18.45 36.12 -22.20
CA SER A 716 19.75 36.56 -21.72
C SER A 716 19.61 37.34 -20.41
N SER A 717 20.72 37.59 -19.74
CA SER A 717 20.80 38.40 -18.52
C SER A 717 20.23 39.83 -18.67
N ASP A 718 20.15 40.33 -19.89
CA ASP A 718 19.57 41.64 -20.25
C ASP A 718 18.08 41.58 -20.62
N GLY A 719 17.46 40.38 -20.53
CA GLY A 719 16.04 40.13 -20.86
C GLY A 719 15.72 39.96 -22.34
N SER A 720 16.74 40.06 -23.24
CA SER A 720 16.55 39.78 -24.66
C SER A 720 16.35 38.27 -24.92
N SER A 721 15.50 37.89 -25.87
CA SER A 721 15.35 36.51 -26.31
C SER A 721 16.63 36.03 -27.03
N VAL A 722 17.18 34.90 -26.59
CA VAL A 722 18.47 34.37 -27.08
C VAL A 722 18.21 33.06 -27.84
N GLY A 723 17.27 32.97 -28.70
CA GLY A 723 17.02 31.77 -29.46
C GLY A 723 16.30 30.66 -28.67
N GLY A 724 16.02 29.52 -29.31
CA GLY A 724 15.39 28.34 -28.74
C GLY A 724 16.23 27.08 -28.88
N LEU A 725 16.05 26.10 -28.01
CA LEU A 725 16.62 24.77 -28.21
C LEU A 725 15.95 24.05 -29.41
N GLY A 726 16.61 23.07 -29.96
CA GLY A 726 16.01 22.18 -30.96
C GLY A 726 15.03 21.18 -30.29
N GLY A 727 14.07 20.67 -31.06
CA GLY A 727 13.18 19.60 -30.60
C GLY A 727 13.88 18.26 -30.44
N GLY A 728 13.41 17.40 -29.51
CA GLY A 728 13.85 16.04 -29.36
C GLY A 728 13.40 15.15 -30.54
N SER A 729 14.16 14.12 -30.88
CA SER A 729 13.74 13.17 -31.93
C SER A 729 12.70 12.16 -31.44
N GLY A 730 11.86 11.66 -32.34
CA GLY A 730 10.97 10.54 -32.05
C GLY A 730 11.76 9.27 -31.65
N GLY A 731 11.13 8.42 -30.84
CA GLY A 731 11.70 7.17 -30.33
C GLY A 731 11.44 5.96 -31.21
N THR A 732 11.25 4.80 -30.60
CA THR A 732 11.06 3.52 -31.32
C THR A 732 9.78 2.81 -30.88
N VAL A 733 9.02 2.27 -31.84
CA VAL A 733 7.96 1.27 -31.64
C VAL A 733 8.34 0.00 -32.40
N LEU A 734 8.66 -1.08 -31.67
CA LEU A 734 9.09 -2.37 -32.21
C LEU A 734 8.06 -3.46 -31.83
N LEU A 735 7.40 -4.01 -32.82
CA LEU A 735 6.28 -4.94 -32.64
C LEU A 735 6.60 -6.29 -33.29
N PHE A 736 6.72 -7.34 -32.47
CA PHE A 736 6.79 -8.74 -32.91
C PHE A 736 5.39 -9.35 -32.83
N LEU A 737 4.73 -9.57 -33.99
CA LEU A 737 3.31 -9.86 -34.07
C LEU A 737 3.01 -11.09 -34.92
N GLN A 738 1.87 -11.71 -34.66
CA GLN A 738 1.20 -12.66 -35.56
C GLN A 738 -0.01 -12.01 -36.24
N GLU A 739 -0.81 -11.20 -35.48
CA GLU A 739 -2.00 -10.51 -35.99
C GLU A 739 -2.05 -9.07 -35.43
N LEU A 740 -2.47 -8.14 -36.30
CA LEU A 740 -2.68 -6.73 -35.98
C LEU A 740 -4.06 -6.27 -36.39
N ARG A 741 -4.82 -5.65 -35.52
CA ARG A 741 -6.07 -4.97 -35.81
C ARG A 741 -5.99 -3.51 -35.42
N LEU A 742 -6.06 -2.64 -36.42
CA LEU A 742 -6.17 -1.19 -36.24
C LEU A 742 -7.62 -0.79 -36.49
N LEU A 743 -8.34 -0.37 -35.45
CA LEU A 743 -9.79 -0.20 -35.47
C LEU A 743 -10.18 1.18 -34.91
N GLU A 744 -11.13 1.88 -35.56
CA GLU A 744 -11.74 3.12 -35.05
C GLU A 744 -10.75 4.29 -34.78
N ASN A 745 -9.86 4.57 -35.75
CA ASN A 745 -8.86 5.66 -35.70
C ASN A 745 -7.72 5.51 -34.70
N PRO A 746 -7.08 4.35 -34.61
CA PRO A 746 -5.91 4.18 -33.77
C PRO A 746 -4.75 5.08 -34.20
N TYR A 747 -3.89 5.42 -33.26
CA TYR A 747 -2.78 6.34 -33.51
C TYR A 747 -1.44 5.72 -33.04
N LEU A 748 -0.55 5.47 -34.00
CA LEU A 748 0.83 5.11 -33.72
C LEU A 748 1.71 6.31 -34.04
N SER A 749 2.51 6.77 -33.07
CA SER A 749 3.29 8.00 -33.22
C SER A 749 4.72 7.85 -32.72
N VAL A 750 5.63 8.31 -33.52
CA VAL A 750 7.06 8.49 -33.23
C VAL A 750 7.54 9.82 -33.77
N VAL A 751 6.77 10.87 -33.53
CA VAL A 751 7.00 12.21 -34.10
C VAL A 751 8.18 12.89 -33.43
N GLY A 752 8.95 13.66 -34.19
CA GLY A 752 9.94 14.56 -33.62
C GLY A 752 9.29 15.78 -32.97
N GLY A 753 9.85 16.24 -31.85
CA GLY A 753 9.41 17.45 -31.14
C GLY A 753 9.69 18.72 -31.90
N ASN A 754 8.88 19.76 -31.68
CA ASN A 754 9.05 21.05 -32.31
C ASN A 754 10.24 21.82 -31.71
N GLY A 755 10.95 22.55 -32.59
CA GLY A 755 12.00 23.49 -32.16
C GLY A 755 11.44 24.68 -31.39
N GLY A 756 12.22 25.18 -30.49
CA GLY A 756 11.85 26.30 -29.61
C GLY A 756 11.73 27.62 -30.34
N PRO A 757 10.98 28.56 -29.74
CA PRO A 757 10.82 29.92 -30.27
C PRO A 757 12.17 30.57 -30.57
N VAL A 758 12.21 31.37 -31.65
CA VAL A 758 13.43 32.10 -32.07
C VAL A 758 14.49 31.19 -32.72
N GLY A 759 14.05 30.38 -33.70
CA GLY A 759 14.94 29.68 -34.63
C GLY A 759 15.44 28.32 -34.20
N GLY A 760 14.74 27.65 -33.28
CA GLY A 760 15.02 26.26 -32.96
C GLY A 760 14.65 25.29 -34.11
N GLY A 761 15.52 24.33 -34.44
CA GLY A 761 15.24 23.28 -35.43
C GLY A 761 14.34 22.18 -34.90
N GLY A 762 13.44 21.63 -35.71
CA GLY A 762 12.57 20.51 -35.30
C GLY A 762 13.33 19.19 -35.17
N GLY A 763 12.94 18.32 -34.23
CA GLY A 763 13.49 16.98 -34.08
C GLY A 763 13.13 16.07 -35.27
N GLY A 764 13.98 15.10 -35.59
CA GLY A 764 13.71 14.07 -36.60
C GLY A 764 12.69 13.06 -36.11
N GLY A 765 11.89 12.47 -37.03
CA GLY A 765 10.97 11.40 -36.69
C GLY A 765 11.70 10.13 -36.26
N GLY A 766 11.02 9.29 -35.49
CA GLY A 766 11.51 8.04 -34.94
C GLY A 766 11.34 6.84 -35.87
N ARG A 767 11.22 5.63 -35.32
CA ARG A 767 11.13 4.39 -36.07
C ARG A 767 9.96 3.52 -35.61
N ILE A 768 9.17 3.00 -36.57
CA ILE A 768 8.15 1.98 -36.33
C ILE A 768 8.52 0.73 -37.11
N HIS A 769 8.58 -0.42 -36.47
CA HIS A 769 8.90 -1.67 -37.12
C HIS A 769 7.93 -2.78 -36.76
N PHE A 770 7.41 -3.47 -37.78
CA PHE A 770 6.56 -4.65 -37.65
C PHE A 770 7.36 -5.90 -38.02
N HIS A 771 7.62 -6.75 -37.03
CA HIS A 771 8.30 -8.03 -37.24
C HIS A 771 7.28 -9.17 -37.17
N TRP A 772 6.90 -9.67 -38.32
CA TRP A 772 5.92 -10.75 -38.47
C TRP A 772 6.56 -12.11 -38.26
N SER A 773 5.94 -13.00 -37.45
CA SER A 773 6.44 -14.34 -37.24
C SER A 773 5.34 -15.29 -36.78
N LYS A 774 5.53 -16.60 -37.04
CA LYS A 774 4.59 -17.66 -36.65
C LYS A 774 3.15 -17.45 -37.15
N ILE A 775 2.99 -16.82 -38.28
CA ILE A 775 1.69 -16.59 -38.87
C ILE A 775 1.14 -17.94 -39.36
N GLY A 776 -0.05 -18.31 -38.87
CA GLY A 776 -0.72 -19.56 -39.26
C GLY A 776 -1.11 -19.48 -40.74
N MET A 777 -0.69 -20.46 -41.51
CA MET A 777 -1.14 -20.69 -42.91
C MET A 777 -2.24 -21.75 -42.84
N GLU A 778 -3.46 -21.35 -42.56
CA GLU A 778 -4.63 -22.22 -42.70
C GLU A 778 -5.25 -22.13 -44.10
N GLU A 779 -6.15 -23.04 -44.46
CA GLU A 779 -6.73 -23.12 -45.80
C GLU A 779 -7.48 -21.82 -46.23
N GLU A 780 -7.91 -20.99 -45.29
CA GLU A 780 -8.39 -19.62 -45.55
C GLU A 780 -7.34 -18.59 -45.10
N TYR A 781 -6.80 -17.83 -46.04
CA TYR A 781 -5.90 -16.72 -45.72
C TYR A 781 -6.65 -15.64 -44.97
N VAL A 782 -6.29 -15.42 -43.72
CA VAL A 782 -6.73 -14.28 -42.92
C VAL A 782 -5.67 -13.19 -43.01
N PRO A 783 -6.00 -11.94 -43.40
CA PRO A 783 -5.04 -10.85 -43.41
C PRO A 783 -4.39 -10.66 -42.05
N VAL A 784 -3.06 -10.57 -42.02
CA VAL A 784 -2.32 -10.36 -40.74
C VAL A 784 -2.53 -8.97 -40.16
N ALA A 785 -3.05 -8.04 -40.95
CA ALA A 785 -3.39 -6.70 -40.49
C ALA A 785 -4.71 -6.20 -41.12
N SER A 786 -5.52 -5.58 -40.29
CA SER A 786 -6.65 -4.73 -40.68
C SER A 786 -6.26 -3.27 -40.39
N ILE A 787 -6.25 -2.43 -41.41
CA ILE A 787 -5.64 -1.10 -41.31
C ILE A 787 -6.69 -0.03 -41.57
N THR A 788 -7.03 0.74 -40.52
CA THR A 788 -7.84 1.96 -40.64
C THR A 788 -7.22 3.16 -39.92
N GLY A 789 -6.04 2.99 -39.29
CA GLY A 789 -5.44 3.94 -38.36
C GLY A 789 -4.38 4.85 -38.98
N THR A 790 -3.97 5.86 -38.19
CA THR A 790 -2.95 6.82 -38.57
C THR A 790 -1.60 6.42 -37.95
N MET A 791 -0.58 6.32 -38.78
CA MET A 791 0.81 6.18 -38.36
C MET A 791 1.56 7.47 -38.65
N ASN A 792 2.20 8.02 -37.66
CA ASN A 792 2.89 9.29 -37.77
C ASN A 792 4.35 9.17 -37.31
N ASN A 793 5.26 9.33 -38.28
CA ASN A 793 6.71 9.35 -38.08
C ASN A 793 7.32 10.67 -38.58
N SER A 794 6.53 11.74 -38.65
CA SER A 794 6.99 13.04 -39.14
C SER A 794 8.08 13.64 -38.24
N GLY A 795 8.93 14.46 -38.80
CA GLY A 795 9.80 15.35 -38.02
C GLY A 795 9.03 16.50 -37.41
N GLY A 796 9.56 17.05 -36.34
CA GLY A 796 9.01 18.24 -35.68
C GLY A 796 9.16 19.50 -36.53
N ALA A 797 8.33 20.49 -36.26
CA ALA A 797 8.43 21.82 -36.92
C ALA A 797 9.61 22.59 -36.36
N GLY A 798 10.37 23.26 -37.23
CA GLY A 798 11.28 24.33 -36.83
C GLY A 798 10.52 25.63 -36.65
N ASP A 799 10.99 26.49 -35.75
CA ASP A 799 10.38 27.81 -35.51
C ASP A 799 11.13 28.91 -36.25
N ASN A 800 10.41 29.89 -36.77
CA ASN A 800 10.91 31.01 -37.59
C ASN A 800 11.82 30.52 -38.74
N ASP A 801 13.12 30.82 -38.68
CA ASP A 801 14.12 30.42 -39.68
C ASP A 801 14.67 29.00 -39.45
N GLY A 802 14.30 28.34 -38.32
CA GLY A 802 14.66 26.97 -38.01
C GLY A 802 14.04 25.99 -39.00
N ARG A 803 14.77 24.95 -39.35
CA ARG A 803 14.28 23.92 -40.30
C ARG A 803 13.49 22.84 -39.62
N HIS A 804 12.50 22.28 -40.33
CA HIS A 804 11.79 21.11 -39.89
C HIS A 804 12.71 19.87 -39.82
N GLY A 805 12.45 18.98 -38.88
CA GLY A 805 13.07 17.65 -38.84
C GLY A 805 12.59 16.80 -40.03
N GLN A 806 13.37 15.80 -40.39
CA GLN A 806 13.00 14.85 -41.44
C GLN A 806 12.12 13.74 -40.90
N GLU A 807 11.33 13.15 -41.76
CA GLU A 807 10.53 11.96 -41.44
C GLU A 807 11.43 10.81 -41.02
N GLY A 808 10.94 10.00 -40.06
CA GLY A 808 11.55 8.75 -39.64
C GLY A 808 11.23 7.58 -40.60
N THR A 809 11.24 6.37 -40.09
CA THR A 809 11.02 5.16 -40.90
C THR A 809 9.88 4.28 -40.35
N ILE A 810 9.07 3.76 -41.24
CA ILE A 810 8.10 2.70 -41.00
C ILE A 810 8.49 1.48 -41.85
N THR A 811 8.73 0.32 -41.24
CA THR A 811 9.23 -0.86 -41.91
C THR A 811 8.52 -2.13 -41.47
N GLY A 812 8.46 -3.13 -42.36
CA GLY A 812 7.94 -4.47 -42.05
C GLY A 812 8.94 -5.54 -42.49
N LYS A 813 9.01 -6.66 -41.78
CA LYS A 813 9.92 -7.77 -42.06
C LYS A 813 9.27 -9.11 -41.69
N ALA A 814 9.82 -10.16 -42.32
CA ALA A 814 9.46 -11.56 -42.05
C ALA A 814 8.03 -11.94 -42.47
N CYS A 815 7.51 -11.33 -43.49
CA CYS A 815 6.22 -11.74 -44.06
C CYS A 815 6.25 -13.22 -44.51
N PRO A 816 5.10 -13.92 -44.47
CA PRO A 816 4.93 -15.24 -45.04
C PRO A 816 5.37 -15.29 -46.50
N LYS A 817 5.78 -16.47 -46.98
CA LYS A 817 6.23 -16.67 -48.32
C LYS A 817 5.18 -16.24 -49.34
N GLY A 818 5.51 -15.34 -50.25
CA GLY A 818 4.62 -14.80 -51.25
C GLY A 818 3.90 -13.51 -50.90
N LEU A 819 4.06 -13.02 -49.67
CA LEU A 819 3.52 -11.74 -49.22
C LEU A 819 4.63 -10.71 -49.03
N TYR A 820 4.33 -9.47 -49.29
CA TYR A 820 5.25 -8.33 -49.23
C TYR A 820 4.53 -7.11 -48.66
N GLY A 821 5.29 -6.10 -48.34
CA GLY A 821 4.78 -4.86 -47.80
C GLY A 821 4.99 -4.80 -46.24
N ILE A 822 4.68 -3.65 -45.66
CA ILE A 822 4.80 -3.41 -44.22
C ILE A 822 3.89 -4.34 -43.42
N PHE A 823 2.70 -4.60 -43.96
CA PHE A 823 1.65 -5.40 -43.34
C PHE A 823 1.43 -6.76 -44.02
N CYS A 824 2.36 -7.18 -44.87
CA CYS A 824 2.22 -8.42 -45.64
C CYS A 824 0.97 -8.45 -46.52
N GLU A 825 0.57 -7.33 -47.07
CA GLU A 825 -0.69 -7.13 -47.80
C GLU A 825 -0.57 -7.37 -49.32
N VAL A 826 0.63 -7.39 -49.86
CA VAL A 826 0.84 -7.51 -51.32
C VAL A 826 1.23 -8.93 -51.71
N CYS A 827 0.48 -9.54 -52.62
CA CYS A 827 0.83 -10.85 -53.17
C CYS A 827 1.77 -10.68 -54.40
N PHE A 828 2.94 -11.32 -54.34
CA PHE A 828 3.95 -11.20 -55.40
C PHE A 828 3.43 -11.63 -56.81
N ILE A 829 2.48 -12.53 -56.84
CA ILE A 829 1.91 -13.03 -58.10
C ILE A 829 1.10 -11.92 -58.79
N CYS A 830 0.50 -11.01 -58.08
CA CYS A 830 -0.22 -9.87 -58.67
C CYS A 830 0.70 -8.81 -59.27
N PHE A 831 1.93 -8.64 -58.77
CA PHE A 831 2.88 -7.64 -59.26
C PHE A 831 3.46 -7.96 -60.65
N PHE A 832 3.60 -9.25 -61.01
CA PHE A 832 4.07 -9.66 -62.30
C PHE A 832 2.97 -9.64 -63.38
N LEU A 833 1.68 -9.68 -63.04
CA LEU A 833 0.58 -9.68 -63.99
C LEU A 833 0.15 -8.29 -64.45
N PHE A 834 0.53 -7.24 -63.73
CA PHE A 834 0.24 -5.84 -64.12
C PHE A 834 1.20 -5.28 -65.21
N SER A 835 2.33 -5.95 -65.49
CA SER A 835 3.32 -5.49 -66.48
C SER A 835 3.17 -6.14 -67.88
N SER A 836 2.28 -7.07 -68.04
CA SER A 836 1.99 -7.66 -69.36
C SER A 836 0.48 -7.72 -69.62
N SER A 837 0.08 -7.06 -70.64
CA SER A 837 -1.30 -6.90 -71.17
C SER A 837 -2.01 -8.20 -71.50
N TYR A 838 -2.36 -9.01 -70.57
CA TYR A 838 -3.30 -10.13 -70.72
C TYR A 838 -4.14 -10.31 -69.45
N SER A 839 -5.42 -10.05 -69.57
CA SER A 839 -6.45 -10.23 -68.58
C SER A 839 -6.69 -11.71 -68.29
N TRP A 840 -6.14 -12.19 -67.18
CA TRP A 840 -6.66 -13.37 -66.46
C TRP A 840 -6.86 -13.01 -65.06
N ILE A 841 -8.10 -13.07 -64.62
CA ILE A 841 -8.59 -12.68 -63.31
C ILE A 841 -8.14 -13.74 -62.33
N CYS A 842 -7.29 -13.39 -61.40
CA CYS A 842 -7.04 -14.17 -60.19
C CYS A 842 -8.23 -13.89 -59.23
N SER A 843 -9.26 -14.75 -59.28
CA SER A 843 -10.50 -14.54 -58.54
C SER A 843 -10.37 -14.61 -57.03
N GLU A 844 -9.26 -15.06 -56.48
CA GLU A 844 -9.03 -15.20 -55.03
C GLU A 844 -8.31 -14.00 -54.41
N CYS A 845 -7.50 -13.26 -55.16
CA CYS A 845 -6.86 -12.04 -54.63
C CYS A 845 -7.75 -10.78 -54.70
N TRP A 846 -8.80 -10.76 -55.50
CA TRP A 846 -9.67 -9.58 -55.72
C TRP A 846 -10.69 -9.31 -54.62
N ARG A 847 -10.92 -10.24 -53.71
CA ARG A 847 -11.86 -10.02 -52.59
C ARG A 847 -11.33 -9.04 -51.51
N TYR A 848 -10.04 -8.74 -51.51
CA TYR A 848 -9.42 -7.92 -50.48
C TYR A 848 -8.80 -6.58 -50.94
N ALA A 849 -8.80 -6.31 -52.30
CA ALA A 849 -8.22 -5.08 -52.83
C ALA A 849 -9.25 -3.93 -53.03
N VAL A 850 -10.46 -4.03 -52.48
CA VAL A 850 -11.53 -3.01 -52.63
C VAL A 850 -11.93 -2.44 -51.28
N ILE A 851 -10.99 -2.20 -50.41
CA ILE A 851 -11.21 -1.31 -49.26
C ILE A 851 -9.91 -0.50 -49.05
N SER A 852 -9.73 0.55 -49.79
CA SER A 852 -8.89 1.71 -49.49
C SER A 852 -9.75 2.95 -49.57
#